data_f7bdef5d6874693258a9eedb79dfbff3
#
_entry.id   f7bdef5d6874693258a9eedb79dfbff3
#
_cell.length_a   1.000
_cell.length_b   1.000
_cell.length_c   1.000
_cell.angle_alpha   90.00
_cell.angle_beta   90.00
_cell.angle_gamma   90.00
#
_symmetry.space_group_name_H-M   'P 1'
#
loop_
_entity.id
_entity.type
_entity.pdbx_description
1 polymer ?
#
loop_
_entity_poly.entity_id
_entity_poly.type
_entity_poly.pdbx_seq_one_letter_code
_entity_poly.pdbx_strand_id
1 'polypeptide(L)'
;MKDYAAKDIRNFAIVGHGATGKTILSESMLSNGGEINRIGSIEGGSTISDYHHDEHQRQISIHSSPLHLEWMDTKFNLIDTPGYLDFIGESISSLAVVDLAVVVVHAVNGIEVGTEQVWNYANDYGLPKMIVVNGLDRENTKFDEILNQANDHFGGNVFPMQLPVNSGPGFNQIIDVLRSELITYTTDGSGKYSESELPEEWHDRVSALHQELIEYVAESDDSLLEKFFEQGNLSEEEMRDGLHQAIQEQVFIPLFCTAATQNTGVARVMDFIAKYGSSPVDRAKIKGENANSGDAVDIALDGRDPVVHVFKTISEPHVGELSFFRVYSGSITTGLDLYNTTRGRSERFGQMFLMNGKTRTSVTNLNAGDIGSVVKLKDTHTGNTLTGSNNKVKIPSVRLPNSNIHLGIRSKAKGDEEKIATGLATIHEEDETFVYNVDSELRQTVLSGQGELHLQVSIDRLKRRFNVDVESFRPRIPYRETIRANGASKYRHKKQSGGAGQFAEVWMRVEPKSRGEGIEFSQSLVGQSVDRVFVPSVEKGVNTACTEGVLAGYRVVDLKVDFYDGKQHPVDSKDIAFQMAGKHAFKEAFMAANPCLLEPVLDVEIKVPEDYMGDVMGDISSRRGKIMGMDSESAFQQIKAQVPQSEMYHYSTTLRSLTGGRGIHAEALSHYEEVPKDMEAKVTASARAAQEEE
;
A
#
# COMPACT_ATOMS: atom_id res chain seq x y z
N MET A 1 -15.83 30.42 4.40
CA MET A 1 -16.22 29.59 3.26
C MET A 1 -17.73 29.37 3.33
N LYS A 2 -18.41 29.32 2.20
CA LYS A 2 -19.83 29.03 2.05
C LYS A 2 -20.12 27.57 2.46
N ASP A 3 -21.27 27.28 3.06
CA ASP A 3 -21.73 25.91 3.28
C ASP A 3 -22.24 25.34 1.96
N TYR A 4 -21.72 24.18 1.55
CA TYR A 4 -22.10 23.50 0.33
C TYR A 4 -23.01 22.31 0.61
N ALA A 5 -24.04 22.13 -0.23
CA ALA A 5 -24.82 20.90 -0.24
C ALA A 5 -24.05 19.79 -0.99
N ALA A 6 -24.33 18.52 -0.67
CA ALA A 6 -23.63 17.39 -1.28
C ALA A 6 -23.64 17.39 -2.82
N LYS A 7 -24.73 17.87 -3.45
CA LYS A 7 -24.82 18.03 -4.91
C LYS A 7 -23.85 19.05 -5.52
N ASP A 8 -23.42 20.03 -4.71
CA ASP A 8 -22.53 21.13 -5.11
C ASP A 8 -21.07 20.85 -4.69
N ILE A 9 -20.74 19.61 -4.30
CA ILE A 9 -19.39 19.14 -3.97
C ILE A 9 -18.89 18.20 -5.08
N ARG A 10 -17.60 18.26 -5.39
CA ARG A 10 -16.90 17.32 -6.27
C ARG A 10 -15.66 16.80 -5.55
N ASN A 11 -15.67 15.52 -5.20
CA ASN A 11 -14.53 14.83 -4.61
C ASN A 11 -13.84 14.02 -5.69
N PHE A 12 -12.62 14.34 -6.04
CA PHE A 12 -11.87 13.59 -7.04
C PHE A 12 -10.40 13.43 -6.70
N ALA A 13 -9.82 12.32 -7.13
CA ALA A 13 -8.39 12.06 -7.00
C ALA A 13 -7.72 12.24 -8.37
N ILE A 14 -6.60 12.95 -8.40
CA ILE A 14 -5.74 13.07 -9.58
C ILE A 14 -4.70 11.96 -9.49
N VAL A 15 -4.85 10.94 -10.35
CA VAL A 15 -4.05 9.71 -10.35
C VAL A 15 -3.36 9.50 -11.69
N GLY A 16 -2.40 8.60 -11.77
CA GLY A 16 -1.64 8.28 -12.99
C GLY A 16 -0.19 7.96 -12.69
N HIS A 17 0.57 7.59 -13.71
CA HIS A 17 1.99 7.23 -13.58
C HIS A 17 2.86 8.40 -13.08
N GLY A 18 4.10 8.10 -12.64
CA GLY A 18 5.09 9.10 -12.26
C GLY A 18 5.40 10.09 -13.40
N ALA A 19 5.68 11.34 -13.08
CA ALA A 19 6.04 12.39 -14.03
C ALA A 19 4.99 12.74 -15.11
N THR A 20 3.71 12.34 -14.96
CA THR A 20 2.62 12.74 -15.88
C THR A 20 2.15 14.19 -15.66
N GLY A 21 2.63 14.86 -14.61
CA GLY A 21 2.31 16.26 -14.31
C GLY A 21 1.06 16.47 -13.44
N LYS A 22 0.65 15.46 -12.66
CA LYS A 22 -0.47 15.52 -11.71
C LYS A 22 -0.41 16.73 -10.77
N THR A 23 0.73 16.88 -10.10
CA THR A 23 0.97 17.98 -9.16
C THR A 23 0.87 19.35 -9.82
N ILE A 24 1.41 19.52 -11.04
CA ILE A 24 1.30 20.79 -11.78
C ILE A 24 -0.14 21.02 -12.26
N LEU A 25 -0.88 19.96 -12.60
CA LEU A 25 -2.31 20.06 -12.91
C LEU A 25 -3.11 20.54 -11.68
N SER A 26 -2.82 19.98 -10.50
CA SER A 26 -3.40 20.42 -9.21
C SER A 26 -3.07 21.89 -8.91
N GLU A 27 -1.82 22.32 -9.10
CA GLU A 27 -1.36 23.69 -8.94
C GLU A 27 -2.13 24.66 -9.89
N SER A 28 -2.30 24.25 -11.16
CA SER A 28 -3.03 25.05 -12.14
C SER A 28 -4.50 25.17 -11.81
N MET A 29 -5.12 24.10 -11.27
CA MET A 29 -6.50 24.17 -10.75
C MET A 29 -6.61 25.11 -9.56
N LEU A 30 -5.68 25.06 -8.60
CA LEU A 30 -5.66 26.00 -7.46
C LEU A 30 -5.47 27.46 -7.91
N SER A 31 -4.63 27.67 -8.93
CA SER A 31 -4.42 29.00 -9.52
C SER A 31 -5.68 29.55 -10.18
N ASN A 32 -6.38 28.71 -10.96
CA ASN A 32 -7.64 29.11 -11.61
C ASN A 32 -8.75 29.35 -10.57
N GLY A 33 -8.79 28.57 -9.48
CA GLY A 33 -9.70 28.76 -8.36
C GLY A 33 -9.36 29.97 -7.46
N GLY A 34 -8.22 30.63 -7.70
CA GLY A 34 -7.79 31.81 -6.94
C GLY A 34 -7.21 31.50 -5.56
N GLU A 35 -6.93 30.24 -5.25
CA GLU A 35 -6.31 29.83 -3.97
C GLU A 35 -4.82 30.17 -3.92
N ILE A 36 -4.16 30.23 -5.08
CA ILE A 36 -2.77 30.65 -5.23
C ILE A 36 -2.62 31.70 -6.33
N ASN A 37 -1.68 32.60 -6.14
CA ASN A 37 -1.43 33.67 -7.11
C ASN A 37 -0.47 33.29 -8.25
N ARG A 38 0.26 32.20 -8.08
CA ARG A 38 1.26 31.71 -9.03
C ARG A 38 1.40 30.20 -8.92
N ILE A 39 1.43 29.53 -10.05
CA ILE A 39 1.70 28.09 -10.15
C ILE A 39 3.11 27.81 -9.63
N GLY A 40 3.25 26.87 -8.71
CA GLY A 40 4.52 26.42 -8.16
C GLY A 40 5.32 25.57 -9.17
N SER A 41 6.55 25.22 -8.81
CA SER A 41 7.36 24.27 -9.57
C SER A 41 7.95 23.19 -8.66
N ILE A 42 8.07 21.97 -9.18
CA ILE A 42 8.63 20.82 -8.45
C ILE A 42 10.12 21.07 -8.19
N GLU A 43 10.86 21.52 -9.19
CA GLU A 43 12.30 21.81 -9.09
C GLU A 43 12.58 22.94 -8.08
N GLY A 44 11.67 23.91 -8.00
CA GLY A 44 11.78 25.02 -7.04
C GLY A 44 11.27 24.67 -5.64
N GLY A 45 10.68 23.48 -5.43
CA GLY A 45 10.09 23.07 -4.16
C GLY A 45 8.98 24.04 -3.68
N SER A 46 8.21 24.60 -4.61
CA SER A 46 7.22 25.65 -4.33
C SER A 46 5.78 25.25 -4.60
N THR A 47 5.54 23.98 -4.92
CA THR A 47 4.20 23.42 -5.07
C THR A 47 3.49 23.30 -3.72
N ILE A 48 2.16 23.41 -3.73
CA ILE A 48 1.34 23.34 -2.52
C ILE A 48 1.22 21.93 -1.99
N SER A 49 1.08 20.93 -2.89
CA SER A 49 0.90 19.53 -2.52
C SER A 49 2.18 18.87 -2.04
N ASP A 50 3.31 19.08 -2.73
CA ASP A 50 4.59 18.50 -2.36
C ASP A 50 5.32 19.44 -1.38
N TYR A 51 4.89 19.47 -0.13
CA TYR A 51 5.44 20.41 0.87
C TYR A 51 6.36 19.74 1.90
N HIS A 52 6.47 18.44 1.88
CA HIS A 52 7.34 17.71 2.80
C HIS A 52 8.81 17.75 2.33
N HIS A 53 9.72 17.73 3.27
CA HIS A 53 11.15 17.82 2.97
C HIS A 53 11.66 16.67 2.08
N ASP A 54 11.15 15.46 2.27
CA ASP A 54 11.49 14.28 1.48
C ASP A 54 11.01 14.40 0.02
N GLU A 55 9.89 15.05 -0.23
CA GLU A 55 9.38 15.38 -1.56
C GLU A 55 10.27 16.43 -2.25
N HIS A 56 10.60 17.53 -1.54
CA HIS A 56 11.51 18.55 -2.06
C HIS A 56 12.90 18.00 -2.38
N GLN A 57 13.45 17.15 -1.50
CA GLN A 57 14.78 16.56 -1.69
C GLN A 57 14.86 15.65 -2.92
N ARG A 58 13.77 14.91 -3.19
CA ARG A 58 13.70 13.93 -4.27
C ARG A 58 12.99 14.43 -5.53
N GLN A 59 12.32 15.59 -5.44
CA GLN A 59 11.51 16.17 -6.52
C GLN A 59 10.43 15.22 -7.04
N ILE A 60 9.79 14.48 -6.13
CA ILE A 60 8.68 13.57 -6.40
C ILE A 60 7.64 13.68 -5.29
N SER A 61 6.38 13.47 -5.63
CA SER A 61 5.30 13.32 -4.66
C SER A 61 5.43 11.97 -3.95
N ILE A 62 5.32 11.98 -2.63
CA ILE A 62 5.41 10.79 -1.75
C ILE A 62 4.09 10.59 -1.02
N HIS A 63 3.45 11.67 -0.61
CA HIS A 63 2.16 11.67 0.07
C HIS A 63 1.03 12.08 -0.86
N SER A 64 -0.17 11.58 -0.60
CA SER A 64 -1.37 12.19 -1.14
C SER A 64 -1.68 13.49 -0.37
N SER A 65 -2.03 14.54 -1.10
CA SER A 65 -2.31 15.87 -0.56
C SER A 65 -3.75 16.26 -0.85
N PRO A 66 -4.65 16.23 0.15
CA PRO A 66 -5.98 16.83 0.01
C PRO A 66 -5.90 18.34 -0.14
N LEU A 67 -6.56 18.84 -1.15
CA LEU A 67 -6.61 20.26 -1.52
C LEU A 67 -8.08 20.68 -1.75
N HIS A 68 -8.37 21.96 -1.66
CA HIS A 68 -9.71 22.46 -1.92
C HIS A 68 -9.67 23.78 -2.70
N LEU A 69 -10.71 24.01 -3.48
CA LEU A 69 -10.96 25.27 -4.17
C LEU A 69 -12.46 25.44 -4.47
N GLU A 70 -12.86 26.64 -4.85
CA GLU A 70 -14.22 26.93 -5.33
C GLU A 70 -14.18 27.23 -6.85
N TRP A 71 -15.08 26.58 -7.61
CA TRP A 71 -15.21 26.81 -9.05
C TRP A 71 -16.67 26.74 -9.49
N MET A 72 -17.17 27.75 -10.19
CA MET A 72 -18.57 27.83 -10.67
C MET A 72 -19.61 27.48 -9.59
N ASP A 73 -19.53 28.11 -8.41
CA ASP A 73 -20.39 27.82 -7.24
C ASP A 73 -20.32 26.37 -6.71
N THR A 74 -19.36 25.59 -7.16
CA THR A 74 -19.13 24.20 -6.75
C THR A 74 -17.85 24.12 -5.92
N LYS A 75 -17.87 23.35 -4.84
CA LYS A 75 -16.69 23.07 -4.03
C LYS A 75 -15.95 21.86 -4.59
N PHE A 76 -14.69 22.02 -4.91
CA PHE A 76 -13.80 20.93 -5.27
C PHE A 76 -12.97 20.51 -4.06
N ASN A 77 -13.05 19.25 -3.70
CA ASN A 77 -12.09 18.58 -2.85
C ASN A 77 -11.28 17.67 -3.77
N LEU A 78 -10.08 18.06 -4.10
CA LEU A 78 -9.19 17.28 -4.95
C LEU A 78 -8.08 16.66 -4.11
N ILE A 79 -7.66 15.45 -4.45
CA ILE A 79 -6.53 14.79 -3.80
C ILE A 79 -5.45 14.56 -4.85
N ASP A 80 -4.33 15.28 -4.73
CA ASP A 80 -3.13 15.03 -5.53
C ASP A 80 -2.42 13.80 -5.01
N THR A 81 -2.09 12.83 -5.88
CA THR A 81 -1.53 11.54 -5.47
C THR A 81 -0.13 11.30 -6.05
N PRO A 82 0.73 10.57 -5.34
CA PRO A 82 1.99 10.14 -5.88
C PRO A 82 1.79 9.18 -7.08
N GLY A 83 2.71 9.24 -8.04
CA GLY A 83 2.65 8.38 -9.22
C GLY A 83 3.64 7.23 -9.25
N TYR A 84 4.55 7.16 -8.28
CA TYR A 84 5.48 6.05 -8.12
C TYR A 84 4.80 4.89 -7.41
N LEU A 85 4.97 3.67 -7.92
CA LEU A 85 4.36 2.45 -7.38
C LEU A 85 4.82 2.12 -5.96
N ASP A 86 5.96 2.64 -5.54
CA ASP A 86 6.46 2.58 -4.17
C ASP A 86 5.50 3.23 -3.15
N PHE A 87 4.67 4.18 -3.60
CA PHE A 87 3.70 4.90 -2.78
C PHE A 87 2.25 4.64 -3.23
N ILE A 88 2.00 3.52 -3.89
CA ILE A 88 0.67 3.18 -4.45
C ILE A 88 -0.44 3.15 -3.38
N GLY A 89 -0.10 2.83 -2.13
CA GLY A 89 -1.04 2.85 -1.00
C GLY A 89 -1.73 4.19 -0.81
N GLU A 90 -1.02 5.28 -1.04
CA GLU A 90 -1.56 6.65 -0.99
C GLU A 90 -2.63 6.90 -2.07
N SER A 91 -2.38 6.40 -3.29
CA SER A 91 -3.34 6.51 -4.39
C SER A 91 -4.58 5.65 -4.14
N ILE A 92 -4.41 4.44 -3.62
CA ILE A 92 -5.53 3.52 -3.30
C ILE A 92 -6.40 4.13 -2.19
N SER A 93 -5.80 4.63 -1.11
CA SER A 93 -6.53 5.28 -0.01
C SER A 93 -7.28 6.53 -0.48
N SER A 94 -6.71 7.28 -1.44
CA SER A 94 -7.37 8.44 -2.05
C SER A 94 -8.56 8.04 -2.92
N LEU A 95 -8.42 7.00 -3.77
CA LEU A 95 -9.50 6.49 -4.60
C LEU A 95 -10.67 5.95 -3.77
N ALA A 96 -10.40 5.37 -2.60
CA ALA A 96 -11.45 4.85 -1.72
C ALA A 96 -12.42 5.91 -1.18
N VAL A 97 -12.01 7.19 -1.17
CA VAL A 97 -12.75 8.28 -0.53
C VAL A 97 -13.19 9.40 -1.48
N VAL A 98 -13.10 9.19 -2.78
CA VAL A 98 -13.56 10.16 -3.79
C VAL A 98 -14.74 9.62 -4.61
N ASP A 99 -15.31 10.47 -5.44
CA ASP A 99 -16.47 10.14 -6.28
C ASP A 99 -16.11 10.09 -7.78
N LEU A 100 -14.91 10.57 -8.15
CA LEU A 100 -14.41 10.59 -9.53
C LEU A 100 -12.89 10.36 -9.54
N ALA A 101 -12.39 9.60 -10.50
CA ALA A 101 -10.96 9.46 -10.76
C ALA A 101 -10.55 10.25 -12.00
N VAL A 102 -9.62 11.20 -11.84
CA VAL A 102 -9.00 11.97 -12.93
C VAL A 102 -7.67 11.33 -13.27
N VAL A 103 -7.62 10.56 -14.33
CA VAL A 103 -6.44 9.78 -14.75
C VAL A 103 -5.58 10.59 -15.70
N VAL A 104 -4.39 11.00 -15.23
CA VAL A 104 -3.48 11.84 -16.03
C VAL A 104 -2.49 10.97 -16.79
N VAL A 105 -2.46 11.16 -18.12
CA VAL A 105 -1.60 10.46 -19.06
C VAL A 105 -0.61 11.44 -19.70
N HIS A 106 0.65 11.04 -19.83
CA HIS A 106 1.66 11.90 -20.44
C HIS A 106 1.55 11.90 -21.97
N ALA A 107 1.51 13.10 -22.60
CA ALA A 107 1.28 13.26 -24.04
C ALA A 107 2.36 12.62 -24.95
N VAL A 108 3.51 12.25 -24.42
CA VAL A 108 4.60 11.61 -25.17
C VAL A 108 4.66 10.11 -24.88
N ASN A 109 4.53 9.73 -23.59
CA ASN A 109 4.73 8.35 -23.17
C ASN A 109 3.47 7.47 -23.34
N GLY A 110 2.28 8.08 -23.32
CA GLY A 110 1.01 7.36 -23.40
C GLY A 110 0.66 6.60 -22.11
N ILE A 111 0.04 5.44 -22.28
CA ILE A 111 -0.40 4.59 -21.18
C ILE A 111 0.82 3.85 -20.59
N GLU A 112 1.09 4.09 -19.31
CA GLU A 112 2.19 3.49 -18.55
C GLU A 112 1.65 2.59 -17.44
N VAL A 113 2.49 1.72 -16.87
CA VAL A 113 2.10 0.73 -15.85
C VAL A 113 1.36 1.34 -14.66
N GLY A 114 1.83 2.49 -14.16
CA GLY A 114 1.14 3.18 -13.06
C GLY A 114 -0.26 3.67 -13.46
N THR A 115 -0.48 4.00 -14.73
CA THR A 115 -1.80 4.35 -15.26
C THR A 115 -2.73 3.13 -15.25
N GLU A 116 -2.26 1.98 -15.75
CA GLU A 116 -3.00 0.71 -15.74
C GLU A 116 -3.37 0.30 -14.29
N GLN A 117 -2.45 0.42 -13.35
CA GLN A 117 -2.70 0.03 -11.96
C GLN A 117 -3.75 0.92 -11.28
N VAL A 118 -3.62 2.25 -11.36
CA VAL A 118 -4.61 3.13 -10.75
C VAL A 118 -5.98 3.03 -11.42
N TRP A 119 -6.01 2.71 -12.72
CA TRP A 119 -7.23 2.41 -13.44
C TRP A 119 -7.96 1.19 -12.88
N ASN A 120 -7.22 0.11 -12.63
CA ASN A 120 -7.77 -1.11 -12.04
C ASN A 120 -8.30 -0.86 -10.63
N TYR A 121 -7.57 -0.11 -9.79
CA TYR A 121 -8.07 0.27 -8.46
C TYR A 121 -9.32 1.16 -8.55
N ALA A 122 -9.39 2.09 -9.52
CA ALA A 122 -10.60 2.88 -9.73
C ALA A 122 -11.80 2.00 -10.14
N ASN A 123 -11.57 0.93 -10.93
CA ASN A 123 -12.59 -0.08 -11.25
C ASN A 123 -13.03 -0.86 -10.01
N ASP A 124 -12.11 -1.28 -9.15
CA ASP A 124 -12.42 -2.02 -7.91
C ASP A 124 -13.34 -1.21 -6.98
N TYR A 125 -13.19 0.13 -6.97
CA TYR A 125 -14.07 1.05 -6.23
C TYR A 125 -15.31 1.47 -7.02
N GLY A 126 -15.48 1.03 -8.26
CA GLY A 126 -16.61 1.41 -9.11
C GLY A 126 -16.67 2.91 -9.42
N LEU A 127 -15.51 3.58 -9.48
CA LEU A 127 -15.45 5.02 -9.72
C LEU A 127 -15.67 5.36 -11.19
N PRO A 128 -16.51 6.35 -11.52
CA PRO A 128 -16.43 7.03 -12.79
C PRO A 128 -15.04 7.60 -13.02
N LYS A 129 -14.61 7.60 -14.27
CA LYS A 129 -13.25 7.98 -14.68
C LYS A 129 -13.27 9.02 -15.79
N MET A 130 -12.26 9.88 -15.81
CA MET A 130 -11.95 10.74 -16.95
C MET A 130 -10.45 10.72 -17.19
N ILE A 131 -10.04 10.89 -18.44
CA ILE A 131 -8.64 10.93 -18.85
C ILE A 131 -8.24 12.36 -19.17
N VAL A 132 -7.06 12.77 -18.68
CA VAL A 132 -6.45 14.05 -19.03
C VAL A 132 -5.08 13.78 -19.66
N VAL A 133 -4.96 13.99 -20.97
CA VAL A 133 -3.68 13.96 -21.67
C VAL A 133 -2.96 15.28 -21.42
N ASN A 134 -1.88 15.21 -20.64
CA ASN A 134 -1.13 16.39 -20.18
C ASN A 134 0.27 16.46 -20.81
N GLY A 135 0.77 17.67 -20.98
CA GLY A 135 2.07 17.92 -21.60
C GLY A 135 2.03 18.00 -23.13
N LEU A 136 0.88 18.43 -23.70
CA LEU A 136 0.73 18.62 -25.13
C LEU A 136 1.60 19.76 -25.70
N ASP A 137 2.26 20.54 -24.86
CA ASP A 137 3.28 21.53 -25.18
C ASP A 137 4.69 20.93 -25.42
N ARG A 138 4.85 19.62 -25.21
CA ARG A 138 6.12 18.92 -25.40
C ARG A 138 6.36 18.54 -26.86
N GLU A 139 7.63 18.33 -27.23
CA GLU A 139 7.98 17.74 -28.52
C GLU A 139 7.56 16.26 -28.59
N ASN A 140 7.29 15.77 -29.79
CA ASN A 140 6.92 14.37 -30.06
C ASN A 140 5.63 13.88 -29.36
N THR A 141 4.66 14.76 -29.18
CA THR A 141 3.33 14.38 -28.68
C THR A 141 2.57 13.50 -29.67
N LYS A 142 1.76 12.57 -29.16
CA LYS A 142 1.12 11.51 -29.95
C LYS A 142 -0.36 11.34 -29.57
N PHE A 143 -1.14 12.41 -29.65
CA PHE A 143 -2.51 12.40 -29.14
C PHE A 143 -3.39 11.28 -29.72
N ASP A 144 -3.43 11.12 -31.06
CA ASP A 144 -4.27 10.09 -31.69
C ASP A 144 -3.77 8.66 -31.37
N GLU A 145 -2.45 8.45 -31.21
CA GLU A 145 -1.91 7.16 -30.75
C GLU A 145 -2.34 6.88 -29.30
N ILE A 146 -2.33 7.89 -28.42
CA ILE A 146 -2.76 7.76 -27.01
C ILE A 146 -4.26 7.47 -26.92
N LEU A 147 -5.09 8.12 -27.73
CA LEU A 147 -6.52 7.84 -27.79
C LEU A 147 -6.78 6.38 -28.20
N ASN A 148 -6.07 5.89 -29.20
CA ASN A 148 -6.17 4.48 -29.63
C ASN A 148 -5.67 3.53 -28.53
N GLN A 149 -4.51 3.80 -27.92
CA GLN A 149 -4.03 3.02 -26.78
C GLN A 149 -5.03 3.00 -25.62
N ALA A 150 -5.65 4.14 -25.28
CA ALA A 150 -6.64 4.21 -24.25
C ALA A 150 -7.87 3.34 -24.55
N ASN A 151 -8.34 3.34 -25.80
CA ASN A 151 -9.42 2.47 -26.23
C ASN A 151 -9.05 0.98 -26.18
N ASP A 152 -7.84 0.62 -26.61
CA ASP A 152 -7.34 -0.77 -26.56
C ASP A 152 -7.20 -1.29 -25.13
N HIS A 153 -6.70 -0.46 -24.22
CA HIS A 153 -6.44 -0.87 -22.83
C HIS A 153 -7.68 -0.79 -21.93
N PHE A 154 -8.60 0.15 -22.19
CA PHE A 154 -9.67 0.51 -21.24
C PHE A 154 -11.10 0.17 -21.72
N GLY A 155 -11.23 -0.60 -22.77
CA GLY A 155 -12.52 -1.21 -23.14
C GLY A 155 -13.23 -0.56 -24.33
N GLY A 156 -12.58 0.32 -25.11
CA GLY A 156 -13.07 0.79 -26.39
C GLY A 156 -14.12 1.92 -26.34
N ASN A 157 -14.35 2.51 -25.17
CA ASN A 157 -15.33 3.58 -24.94
C ASN A 157 -14.70 4.91 -24.50
N VAL A 158 -13.42 5.13 -24.78
CA VAL A 158 -12.76 6.41 -24.49
C VAL A 158 -13.08 7.41 -25.59
N PHE A 159 -13.73 8.50 -25.21
CA PHE A 159 -14.22 9.51 -26.14
C PHE A 159 -13.47 10.84 -25.99
N PRO A 160 -12.93 11.43 -27.10
CA PRO A 160 -12.23 12.69 -27.05
C PRO A 160 -13.22 13.88 -26.97
N MET A 161 -13.41 14.41 -25.76
CA MET A 161 -14.18 15.64 -25.55
C MET A 161 -13.48 16.87 -26.15
N GLN A 162 -12.17 16.79 -26.34
CA GLN A 162 -11.33 17.84 -26.89
C GLN A 162 -10.31 17.26 -27.88
N LEU A 163 -9.97 18.07 -28.88
CA LEU A 163 -8.92 17.75 -29.85
C LEU A 163 -7.84 18.87 -29.84
N PRO A 164 -6.55 18.50 -29.76
CA PRO A 164 -5.48 19.51 -29.86
C PRO A 164 -5.25 19.91 -31.31
N VAL A 165 -5.14 21.22 -31.58
CA VAL A 165 -4.91 21.73 -32.96
C VAL A 165 -3.42 21.86 -33.28
N ASN A 166 -2.65 22.46 -32.37
CA ASN A 166 -1.24 22.77 -32.56
C ASN A 166 -0.36 22.12 -31.48
N SER A 167 -0.44 20.78 -31.32
CA SER A 167 0.38 20.04 -30.38
C SER A 167 1.87 20.30 -30.57
N GLY A 168 2.63 20.30 -29.47
CA GLY A 168 4.05 20.60 -29.45
C GLY A 168 4.37 21.97 -28.86
N PRO A 169 5.63 22.45 -29.01
CA PRO A 169 6.05 23.75 -28.50
C PRO A 169 5.15 24.89 -28.99
N GLY A 170 4.56 25.64 -28.07
CA GLY A 170 3.60 26.69 -28.38
C GLY A 170 2.15 26.22 -28.42
N PHE A 171 1.84 25.04 -27.93
CA PHE A 171 0.47 24.51 -27.82
C PHE A 171 -0.44 25.47 -27.05
N ASN A 172 -1.47 25.97 -27.73
CA ASN A 172 -2.44 26.90 -27.14
C ASN A 172 -3.84 26.82 -27.77
N GLN A 173 -4.08 25.89 -28.70
CA GLN A 173 -5.35 25.76 -29.40
C GLN A 173 -5.98 24.38 -29.18
N ILE A 174 -7.22 24.38 -28.75
CA ILE A 174 -8.01 23.18 -28.45
C ILE A 174 -9.40 23.35 -29.08
N ILE A 175 -9.88 22.30 -29.75
CA ILE A 175 -11.27 22.21 -30.20
C ILE A 175 -12.09 21.55 -29.09
N ASP A 176 -13.20 22.17 -28.73
CA ASP A 176 -14.23 21.62 -27.85
C ASP A 176 -15.27 20.88 -28.70
N VAL A 177 -15.34 19.55 -28.61
CA VAL A 177 -16.24 18.73 -29.43
C VAL A 177 -17.70 18.94 -29.01
N LEU A 178 -17.97 19.10 -27.70
CA LEU A 178 -19.34 19.29 -27.20
C LEU A 178 -19.96 20.61 -27.69
N ARG A 179 -19.15 21.67 -27.80
CA ARG A 179 -19.62 23.00 -28.23
C ARG A 179 -19.35 23.29 -29.69
N SER A 180 -18.54 22.46 -30.35
CA SER A 180 -18.10 22.65 -31.74
C SER A 180 -17.45 24.02 -31.96
N GLU A 181 -16.52 24.40 -31.07
CA GLU A 181 -15.81 25.68 -31.08
C GLU A 181 -14.30 25.53 -30.92
N LEU A 182 -13.54 26.50 -31.44
CA LEU A 182 -12.11 26.60 -31.26
C LEU A 182 -11.80 27.51 -30.04
N ILE A 183 -11.04 26.98 -29.09
CA ILE A 183 -10.56 27.70 -27.92
C ILE A 183 -9.09 28.04 -28.13
N THR A 184 -8.74 29.32 -28.05
CA THR A 184 -7.34 29.79 -28.15
C THR A 184 -6.93 30.41 -26.82
N TYR A 185 -5.94 29.81 -26.15
CA TYR A 185 -5.39 30.25 -24.87
C TYR A 185 -4.30 31.30 -25.05
N THR A 186 -4.18 32.22 -24.08
CA THR A 186 -3.02 33.11 -24.02
C THR A 186 -1.79 32.34 -23.58
N THR A 187 -0.61 32.74 -24.06
CA THR A 187 0.67 32.05 -23.73
C THR A 187 1.37 32.63 -22.52
N ASP A 188 0.67 33.43 -21.71
CA ASP A 188 1.21 34.07 -20.51
C ASP A 188 1.04 33.26 -19.22
N GLY A 189 0.52 32.05 -19.32
CA GLY A 189 0.26 31.14 -18.20
C GLY A 189 -0.96 31.53 -17.34
N SER A 190 -1.73 32.55 -17.75
CA SER A 190 -2.91 33.01 -17.00
C SER A 190 -4.13 32.10 -17.12
N GLY A 191 -4.11 31.13 -18.05
CA GLY A 191 -5.26 30.28 -18.37
C GLY A 191 -6.41 30.99 -19.07
N LYS A 192 -6.24 32.26 -19.44
CA LYS A 192 -7.25 33.01 -20.19
C LYS A 192 -7.34 32.53 -21.63
N TYR A 193 -8.56 32.53 -22.17
CA TYR A 193 -8.81 32.05 -23.51
C TYR A 193 -9.86 32.92 -24.24
N SER A 194 -9.93 32.75 -25.54
CA SER A 194 -10.99 33.26 -26.41
C SER A 194 -11.62 32.10 -27.19
N GLU A 195 -12.90 32.24 -27.44
CA GLU A 195 -13.69 31.26 -28.21
C GLU A 195 -13.90 31.83 -29.61
N SER A 196 -13.85 31.00 -30.63
CA SER A 196 -14.07 31.33 -32.04
C SER A 196 -14.72 30.17 -32.77
N GLU A 197 -15.28 30.49 -33.98
CA GLU A 197 -15.85 29.47 -34.83
C GLU A 197 -14.81 28.42 -35.22
N LEU A 198 -15.30 27.19 -35.46
CA LEU A 198 -14.49 26.05 -35.88
C LEU A 198 -13.85 26.30 -37.27
N PRO A 199 -12.54 26.05 -37.45
CA PRO A 199 -11.92 26.11 -38.75
C PRO A 199 -12.51 25.07 -39.73
N GLU A 200 -12.66 25.43 -41.04
CA GLU A 200 -13.33 24.63 -42.03
C GLU A 200 -12.77 23.20 -42.13
N GLU A 201 -11.46 23.03 -41.97
CA GLU A 201 -10.75 21.75 -42.00
C GLU A 201 -11.14 20.76 -40.89
N TRP A 202 -11.76 21.23 -39.83
CA TRP A 202 -12.17 20.43 -38.67
C TRP A 202 -13.65 20.09 -38.64
N HIS A 203 -14.47 20.73 -39.49
CA HIS A 203 -15.93 20.57 -39.49
C HIS A 203 -16.38 19.11 -39.62
N ASP A 204 -15.86 18.37 -40.60
CA ASP A 204 -16.26 16.96 -40.84
C ASP A 204 -15.93 16.08 -39.62
N ARG A 205 -14.69 16.19 -39.10
CA ARG A 205 -14.24 15.39 -37.93
C ARG A 205 -15.05 15.72 -36.69
N VAL A 206 -15.26 16.99 -36.41
CA VAL A 206 -15.98 17.42 -35.17
C VAL A 206 -17.46 17.08 -35.28
N SER A 207 -18.09 17.26 -36.44
CA SER A 207 -19.49 16.87 -36.65
C SER A 207 -19.72 15.37 -36.48
N ALA A 208 -18.81 14.53 -36.97
CA ALA A 208 -18.88 13.09 -36.74
C ALA A 208 -18.76 12.74 -35.24
N LEU A 209 -17.78 13.30 -34.53
CA LEU A 209 -17.60 13.09 -33.08
C LEU A 209 -18.78 13.65 -32.27
N HIS A 210 -19.30 14.82 -32.65
CA HIS A 210 -20.46 15.39 -31.94
C HIS A 210 -21.69 14.49 -32.08
N GLN A 211 -21.92 13.91 -33.27
CA GLN A 211 -22.98 12.95 -33.50
C GLN A 211 -22.80 11.68 -32.65
N GLU A 212 -21.58 11.14 -32.59
CA GLU A 212 -21.22 9.99 -31.76
C GLU A 212 -21.44 10.28 -30.26
N LEU A 213 -21.10 11.51 -29.80
CA LEU A 213 -21.37 11.93 -28.43
C LEU A 213 -22.87 11.94 -28.09
N ILE A 214 -23.71 12.43 -29.02
CA ILE A 214 -25.17 12.39 -28.82
C ILE A 214 -25.66 10.96 -28.73
N GLU A 215 -25.11 10.03 -29.52
CA GLU A 215 -25.46 8.61 -29.47
C GLU A 215 -25.09 8.01 -28.11
N TYR A 216 -23.89 8.23 -27.58
CA TYR A 216 -23.52 7.80 -26.22
C TYR A 216 -24.45 8.37 -25.15
N VAL A 217 -24.81 9.64 -25.25
CA VAL A 217 -25.74 10.27 -24.31
C VAL A 217 -27.13 9.67 -24.43
N ALA A 218 -27.63 9.43 -25.64
CA ALA A 218 -28.93 8.81 -25.87
C ALA A 218 -28.98 7.38 -25.33
N GLU A 219 -27.90 6.60 -25.45
CA GLU A 219 -27.82 5.23 -24.94
C GLU A 219 -27.91 5.14 -23.40
N SER A 220 -27.64 6.23 -22.68
CA SER A 220 -27.71 6.25 -21.21
C SER A 220 -29.13 6.20 -20.62
N ASP A 221 -30.16 6.52 -21.40
CA ASP A 221 -31.57 6.52 -20.97
C ASP A 221 -32.52 6.17 -22.12
N ASP A 222 -33.40 5.19 -21.90
CA ASP A 222 -34.35 4.73 -22.92
C ASP A 222 -35.24 5.87 -23.49
N SER A 223 -35.59 6.87 -22.66
CA SER A 223 -36.41 7.99 -23.09
C SER A 223 -35.64 8.99 -23.95
N LEU A 224 -34.35 9.15 -23.68
CA LEU A 224 -33.44 9.96 -24.53
C LEU A 224 -33.19 9.25 -25.86
N LEU A 225 -33.07 7.93 -25.84
CA LEU A 225 -32.87 7.12 -27.03
C LEU A 225 -34.10 7.19 -27.97
N GLU A 226 -35.33 7.03 -27.44
CA GLU A 226 -36.56 7.19 -28.21
C GLU A 226 -36.65 8.57 -28.86
N LYS A 227 -36.35 9.64 -28.10
CA LYS A 227 -36.37 11.02 -28.57
C LYS A 227 -35.33 11.27 -29.66
N PHE A 228 -34.12 10.74 -29.49
CA PHE A 228 -33.07 10.83 -30.46
C PHE A 228 -33.47 10.18 -31.80
N PHE A 229 -34.07 8.99 -31.76
CA PHE A 229 -34.60 8.34 -32.96
C PHE A 229 -35.74 9.09 -33.65
N GLU A 230 -36.59 9.79 -32.87
CA GLU A 230 -37.70 10.58 -33.40
C GLU A 230 -37.27 11.94 -33.98
N GLN A 231 -36.36 12.64 -33.31
CA GLN A 231 -36.03 14.05 -33.57
C GLN A 231 -34.62 14.24 -34.14
N GLY A 232 -33.72 13.24 -34.02
CA GLY A 232 -32.34 13.29 -34.48
C GLY A 232 -31.44 14.21 -33.64
N ASN A 233 -31.93 14.79 -32.53
CA ASN A 233 -31.19 15.68 -31.64
C ASN A 233 -31.79 15.71 -30.22
N LEU A 234 -31.00 16.13 -29.23
CA LEU A 234 -31.40 16.35 -27.85
C LEU A 234 -31.32 17.83 -27.49
N SER A 235 -32.17 18.30 -26.58
CA SER A 235 -32.06 19.66 -26.03
C SER A 235 -30.81 19.82 -25.14
N GLU A 236 -30.37 21.07 -24.90
CA GLU A 236 -29.18 21.33 -24.02
C GLU A 236 -29.37 20.78 -22.60
N GLU A 237 -30.59 20.80 -22.05
CA GLU A 237 -30.89 20.25 -20.73
C GLU A 237 -30.79 18.72 -20.73
N GLU A 238 -31.35 18.06 -21.73
CA GLU A 238 -31.25 16.61 -21.92
C GLU A 238 -29.83 16.16 -22.18
N MET A 239 -29.07 16.90 -22.99
CA MET A 239 -27.65 16.66 -23.20
C MET A 239 -26.87 16.76 -21.89
N ARG A 240 -27.14 17.77 -21.06
CA ARG A 240 -26.45 17.93 -19.78
C ARG A 240 -26.73 16.79 -18.82
N ASP A 241 -28.00 16.44 -18.64
CA ASP A 241 -28.42 15.45 -17.66
C ASP A 241 -28.04 14.02 -18.15
N GLY A 242 -28.23 13.74 -19.45
CA GLY A 242 -27.80 12.48 -20.05
C GLY A 242 -26.28 12.31 -20.09
N LEU A 243 -25.52 13.38 -20.34
CA LEU A 243 -24.06 13.34 -20.26
C LEU A 243 -23.56 13.01 -18.86
N HIS A 244 -24.17 13.62 -17.82
CA HIS A 244 -23.87 13.27 -16.44
C HIS A 244 -24.14 11.79 -16.16
N GLN A 245 -25.34 11.29 -16.55
CA GLN A 245 -25.71 9.88 -16.35
C GLN A 245 -24.77 8.93 -17.09
N ALA A 246 -24.46 9.19 -18.35
CA ALA A 246 -23.56 8.37 -19.17
C ALA A 246 -22.16 8.25 -18.55
N ILE A 247 -21.67 9.29 -17.88
CA ILE A 247 -20.40 9.27 -17.15
C ILE A 247 -20.52 8.42 -15.89
N GLN A 248 -21.63 8.56 -15.12
CA GLN A 248 -21.86 7.76 -13.92
C GLN A 248 -21.94 6.27 -14.22
N GLU A 249 -22.59 5.91 -15.31
CA GLU A 249 -22.75 4.53 -15.75
C GLU A 249 -21.55 4.02 -16.56
N GLN A 250 -20.58 4.90 -16.81
CA GLN A 250 -19.36 4.62 -17.57
C GLN A 250 -19.66 4.10 -19.00
N VAL A 251 -20.75 4.57 -19.62
CA VAL A 251 -21.11 4.29 -21.00
C VAL A 251 -19.97 4.74 -21.91
N PHE A 252 -19.39 5.92 -21.62
CA PHE A 252 -18.14 6.36 -22.21
C PHE A 252 -17.23 7.04 -21.18
N ILE A 253 -15.94 7.17 -21.52
CA ILE A 253 -14.91 7.77 -20.69
C ILE A 253 -14.40 9.03 -21.36
N PRO A 254 -14.66 10.23 -20.80
CA PRO A 254 -14.27 11.49 -21.41
C PRO A 254 -12.76 11.71 -21.35
N LEU A 255 -12.16 12.13 -22.49
CA LEU A 255 -10.74 12.45 -22.62
C LEU A 255 -10.53 13.91 -22.95
N PHE A 256 -9.62 14.58 -22.23
CA PHE A 256 -9.30 16.01 -22.34
C PHE A 256 -7.83 16.28 -22.69
N CYS A 257 -7.58 17.49 -23.18
CA CYS A 257 -6.29 17.99 -23.63
C CYS A 257 -5.76 19.07 -22.69
N THR A 258 -4.52 18.92 -22.16
CA THR A 258 -3.92 19.95 -21.31
C THR A 258 -2.41 20.14 -21.53
N ALA A 259 -1.94 21.33 -21.23
CA ALA A 259 -0.55 21.64 -20.89
C ALA A 259 -0.55 22.41 -19.57
N ALA A 260 -0.53 21.68 -18.48
CA ALA A 260 -0.70 22.23 -17.13
C ALA A 260 0.37 23.27 -16.77
N THR A 261 1.62 23.10 -17.24
CA THR A 261 2.71 24.08 -17.04
C THR A 261 2.41 25.46 -17.63
N GLN A 262 1.62 25.51 -18.69
CA GLN A 262 1.18 26.72 -19.38
C GLN A 262 -0.26 27.12 -19.02
N ASN A 263 -0.90 26.36 -18.12
CA ASN A 263 -2.31 26.52 -17.76
C ASN A 263 -3.27 26.47 -18.96
N THR A 264 -2.89 25.73 -20.03
CA THR A 264 -3.70 25.52 -21.22
C THR A 264 -4.63 24.34 -21.02
N GLY A 265 -5.94 24.49 -21.29
CA GLY A 265 -6.94 23.44 -21.20
C GLY A 265 -7.50 23.21 -19.78
N VAL A 266 -6.82 23.64 -18.73
CA VAL A 266 -7.16 23.30 -17.32
C VAL A 266 -8.52 23.85 -16.91
N ALA A 267 -8.85 25.10 -17.23
CA ALA A 267 -10.14 25.71 -16.89
C ALA A 267 -11.32 24.92 -17.48
N ARG A 268 -11.20 24.42 -18.71
CA ARG A 268 -12.24 23.60 -19.34
C ARG A 268 -12.42 22.23 -18.71
N VAL A 269 -11.34 21.61 -18.24
CA VAL A 269 -11.41 20.39 -17.41
C VAL A 269 -12.18 20.68 -16.12
N MET A 270 -11.90 21.80 -15.47
CA MET A 270 -12.61 22.22 -14.25
C MET A 270 -14.10 22.53 -14.53
N ASP A 271 -14.42 23.21 -15.65
CA ASP A 271 -15.80 23.45 -16.08
C ASP A 271 -16.57 22.14 -16.24
N PHE A 272 -15.94 21.16 -16.87
CA PHE A 272 -16.53 19.85 -17.09
C PHE A 272 -16.76 19.11 -15.78
N ILE A 273 -15.77 19.05 -14.89
CA ILE A 273 -15.92 18.44 -13.55
C ILE A 273 -17.05 19.14 -12.76
N ALA A 274 -17.14 20.46 -12.78
CA ALA A 274 -18.17 21.20 -12.07
C ALA A 274 -19.59 20.84 -12.56
N LYS A 275 -19.75 20.74 -13.89
CA LYS A 275 -21.07 20.55 -14.54
C LYS A 275 -21.51 19.08 -14.60
N TYR A 276 -20.59 18.18 -14.92
CA TYR A 276 -20.88 16.81 -15.30
C TYR A 276 -20.19 15.75 -14.40
N GLY A 277 -19.18 16.16 -13.63
CA GLY A 277 -18.46 15.26 -12.72
C GLY A 277 -19.34 14.74 -11.60
N SER A 278 -18.98 13.57 -11.09
CA SER A 278 -19.67 12.89 -9.99
C SER A 278 -19.67 13.75 -8.72
N SER A 279 -20.80 13.75 -8.05
CA SER A 279 -21.02 14.36 -6.76
C SER A 279 -21.31 13.29 -5.69
N PRO A 280 -21.23 13.58 -4.40
CA PRO A 280 -21.59 12.63 -3.36
C PRO A 280 -23.03 12.07 -3.48
N VAL A 281 -23.97 12.82 -4.11
CA VAL A 281 -25.35 12.33 -4.28
C VAL A 281 -25.48 11.21 -5.30
N ASP A 282 -24.53 11.08 -6.23
CA ASP A 282 -24.50 10.00 -7.21
C ASP A 282 -24.14 8.66 -6.57
N ARG A 283 -23.48 8.72 -5.41
CA ARG A 283 -23.18 7.60 -4.52
C ARG A 283 -23.94 7.72 -3.20
N ALA A 284 -25.25 7.98 -3.29
CA ALA A 284 -26.11 8.29 -2.15
C ALA A 284 -26.16 7.20 -1.07
N LYS A 285 -25.71 5.99 -1.38
CA LYS A 285 -25.57 4.87 -0.43
C LYS A 285 -24.21 4.21 -0.59
N ILE A 286 -23.52 4.02 0.52
CA ILE A 286 -22.29 3.22 0.56
C ILE A 286 -22.47 2.00 1.45
N LYS A 287 -21.74 0.94 1.13
CA LYS A 287 -21.73 -0.28 1.93
C LYS A 287 -20.91 -0.07 3.20
N GLY A 288 -21.50 -0.37 4.32
CA GLY A 288 -20.85 -0.46 5.62
C GLY A 288 -21.16 -1.80 6.27
N GLU A 289 -20.67 -1.98 7.48
CA GLU A 289 -20.90 -3.15 8.32
C GLU A 289 -21.46 -2.71 9.67
N ASN A 290 -22.34 -3.48 10.25
CA ASN A 290 -22.73 -3.30 11.65
C ASN A 290 -21.55 -3.69 12.54
N ALA A 291 -21.04 -2.75 13.35
CA ALA A 291 -19.86 -2.95 14.17
C ALA A 291 -19.99 -4.09 15.22
N ASN A 292 -21.21 -4.52 15.55
CA ASN A 292 -21.44 -5.59 16.53
C ASN A 292 -21.65 -6.97 15.86
N SER A 293 -22.44 -7.02 14.75
CA SER A 293 -22.81 -8.29 14.11
C SER A 293 -21.99 -8.61 12.86
N GLY A 294 -21.34 -7.62 12.24
CA GLY A 294 -20.63 -7.77 10.98
C GLY A 294 -21.55 -7.80 9.75
N ASP A 295 -22.86 -7.62 9.93
CA ASP A 295 -23.81 -7.63 8.82
C ASP A 295 -23.62 -6.40 7.94
N ALA A 296 -23.80 -6.57 6.62
CA ALA A 296 -23.76 -5.46 5.68
C ALA A 296 -24.91 -4.48 5.92
N VAL A 297 -24.60 -3.19 5.93
CA VAL A 297 -25.55 -2.10 6.16
C VAL A 297 -25.32 -1.01 5.11
N ASP A 298 -26.40 -0.45 4.57
CA ASP A 298 -26.30 0.73 3.70
C ASP A 298 -26.23 2.01 4.56
N ILE A 299 -25.22 2.83 4.34
CA ILE A 299 -25.05 4.15 4.93
C ILE A 299 -25.61 5.16 3.92
N ALA A 300 -26.71 5.80 4.28
CA ALA A 300 -27.36 6.79 3.42
C ALA A 300 -26.75 8.19 3.63
N LEU A 301 -26.51 8.90 2.54
CA LEU A 301 -25.91 10.25 2.56
C LEU A 301 -26.80 11.25 3.33
N ASP A 302 -28.11 11.16 3.17
CA ASP A 302 -29.14 12.00 3.80
C ASP A 302 -29.51 11.57 5.23
N GLY A 303 -28.76 10.63 5.82
CA GLY A 303 -28.93 10.19 7.19
C GLY A 303 -28.75 11.34 8.18
N ARG A 304 -29.45 11.29 9.32
CA ARG A 304 -29.34 12.33 10.37
C ARG A 304 -28.11 12.16 11.25
N ASP A 305 -27.71 10.90 11.50
CA ASP A 305 -26.58 10.60 12.36
C ASP A 305 -25.27 10.72 11.56
N PRO A 306 -24.27 11.42 12.10
CA PRO A 306 -23.00 11.56 11.43
C PRO A 306 -22.29 10.20 11.32
N VAL A 307 -21.71 9.94 10.14
CA VAL A 307 -20.78 8.84 9.88
C VAL A 307 -19.56 9.45 9.21
N VAL A 308 -18.43 9.31 9.87
CA VAL A 308 -17.15 9.90 9.46
C VAL A 308 -16.12 8.79 9.33
N HIS A 309 -15.37 8.78 8.24
CA HIS A 309 -14.28 7.84 8.03
C HIS A 309 -12.95 8.58 7.92
N VAL A 310 -11.98 8.18 8.75
CA VAL A 310 -10.62 8.69 8.71
C VAL A 310 -9.82 7.87 7.72
N PHE A 311 -9.35 8.51 6.65
CA PHE A 311 -8.66 7.81 5.56
C PHE A 311 -7.15 8.09 5.52
N LYS A 312 -6.67 9.07 6.30
CA LYS A 312 -5.25 9.42 6.37
C LYS A 312 -4.92 10.11 7.67
N THR A 313 -3.78 9.78 8.25
CA THR A 313 -3.21 10.45 9.43
C THR A 313 -1.78 10.88 9.12
N ILE A 314 -1.43 12.11 9.47
CA ILE A 314 -0.07 12.66 9.32
C ILE A 314 0.35 13.23 10.67
N SER A 315 1.57 12.95 11.11
CA SER A 315 2.15 13.54 12.31
C SER A 315 3.01 14.75 11.93
N GLU A 316 2.53 15.94 12.26
CA GLU A 316 3.22 17.19 11.98
C GLU A 316 3.93 17.75 13.22
N PRO A 317 5.19 18.26 13.08
CA PRO A 317 5.89 18.92 14.17
C PRO A 317 5.05 20.08 14.75
N HIS A 318 5.01 20.20 16.08
CA HIS A 318 4.30 21.24 16.83
C HIS A 318 2.76 21.24 16.77
N VAL A 319 2.14 20.44 15.91
CA VAL A 319 0.70 20.31 15.78
C VAL A 319 0.21 19.00 16.42
N GLY A 320 0.99 17.95 16.28
CA GLY A 320 0.63 16.58 16.59
C GLY A 320 -0.02 15.88 15.39
N GLU A 321 -0.86 14.91 15.67
CA GLU A 321 -1.56 14.17 14.63
C GLU A 321 -2.67 15.01 13.98
N LEU A 322 -2.65 15.02 12.65
CA LEU A 322 -3.66 15.60 11.77
C LEU A 322 -4.35 14.45 11.05
N SER A 323 -5.63 14.24 11.34
CA SER A 323 -6.44 13.18 10.73
C SER A 323 -7.34 13.77 9.65
N PHE A 324 -7.22 13.25 8.41
CA PHE A 324 -8.09 13.59 7.30
C PHE A 324 -9.26 12.61 7.26
N PHE A 325 -10.45 13.15 7.01
CA PHE A 325 -11.67 12.36 7.05
C PHE A 325 -12.66 12.79 5.97
N ARG A 326 -13.55 11.87 5.61
CA ARG A 326 -14.74 12.14 4.81
C ARG A 326 -16.01 11.95 5.64
N VAL A 327 -16.97 12.84 5.49
CA VAL A 327 -18.31 12.71 6.08
C VAL A 327 -19.20 11.96 5.10
N TYR A 328 -19.71 10.79 5.51
CA TYR A 328 -20.57 9.95 4.65
C TYR A 328 -22.04 10.07 4.96
N SER A 329 -22.40 10.58 6.13
CA SER A 329 -23.80 10.79 6.53
C SER A 329 -23.87 11.92 7.55
N GLY A 330 -24.99 12.65 7.58
CA GLY A 330 -25.25 13.69 8.53
C GLY A 330 -24.37 14.93 8.36
N SER A 331 -24.10 15.61 9.47
CA SER A 331 -23.19 16.76 9.53
C SER A 331 -22.41 16.75 10.83
N ILE A 332 -21.21 17.32 10.80
CA ILE A 332 -20.35 17.45 11.97
C ILE A 332 -20.03 18.89 12.25
N THR A 333 -20.01 19.25 13.53
CA THR A 333 -19.66 20.58 14.01
C THR A 333 -18.50 20.55 14.99
N THR A 334 -17.73 21.60 15.05
CA THR A 334 -16.66 21.75 16.04
C THR A 334 -17.16 21.51 17.46
N GLY A 335 -16.50 20.64 18.18
CA GLY A 335 -16.83 20.30 19.58
C GLY A 335 -17.84 19.16 19.74
N LEU A 336 -18.28 18.52 18.64
CA LEU A 336 -19.15 17.36 18.68
C LEU A 336 -18.42 16.15 19.25
N ASP A 337 -19.09 15.40 20.12
CA ASP A 337 -18.58 14.10 20.61
C ASP A 337 -19.09 12.98 19.69
N LEU A 338 -18.16 12.23 19.11
CA LEU A 338 -18.43 11.08 18.24
C LEU A 338 -17.91 9.80 18.90
N TYR A 339 -18.52 8.68 18.53
CA TYR A 339 -18.12 7.36 18.99
C TYR A 339 -17.30 6.65 17.92
N ASN A 340 -16.04 6.34 18.21
CA ASN A 340 -15.19 5.52 17.35
C ASN A 340 -15.65 4.06 17.43
N THR A 341 -16.36 3.60 16.42
CA THR A 341 -16.92 2.23 16.37
C THR A 341 -15.86 1.16 16.15
N THR A 342 -14.71 1.53 15.62
CA THR A 342 -13.57 0.61 15.43
C THR A 342 -12.84 0.35 16.74
N ARG A 343 -12.67 1.39 17.59
CA ARG A 343 -11.92 1.33 18.86
C ARG A 343 -12.81 1.18 20.10
N GLY A 344 -14.12 1.43 19.97
CA GLY A 344 -15.06 1.34 21.09
C GLY A 344 -14.95 2.48 22.10
N ARG A 345 -14.55 3.69 21.66
CA ARG A 345 -14.30 4.86 22.53
C ARG A 345 -14.93 6.13 21.96
N SER A 346 -15.26 7.07 22.85
CA SER A 346 -15.73 8.39 22.44
C SER A 346 -14.57 9.32 22.18
N GLU A 347 -14.66 10.09 21.11
CA GLU A 347 -13.72 11.10 20.67
C GLU A 347 -14.42 12.45 20.51
N ARG A 348 -13.73 13.51 20.92
CA ARG A 348 -14.22 14.87 20.72
C ARG A 348 -13.61 15.46 19.48
N PHE A 349 -14.43 15.79 18.50
CA PHE A 349 -14.00 16.52 17.31
C PHE A 349 -13.69 17.97 17.67
N GLY A 350 -12.38 18.28 17.68
CA GLY A 350 -11.88 19.62 17.98
C GLY A 350 -12.09 20.60 16.81
N GLN A 351 -11.13 21.50 16.63
CA GLN A 351 -11.12 22.44 15.50
C GLN A 351 -10.92 21.68 14.20
N MET A 352 -11.80 21.90 13.24
CA MET A 352 -11.73 21.32 11.90
C MET A 352 -11.14 22.31 10.89
N PHE A 353 -10.51 21.76 9.86
CA PHE A 353 -9.85 22.56 8.83
C PHE A 353 -10.09 21.96 7.44
N LEU A 354 -10.08 22.84 6.44
CA LEU A 354 -9.77 22.50 5.06
C LEU A 354 -8.31 22.80 4.80
N MET A 355 -7.65 21.97 4.02
CA MET A 355 -6.21 22.04 3.82
C MET A 355 -5.88 22.40 2.38
N ASN A 356 -4.87 23.27 2.20
CA ASN A 356 -4.13 23.46 0.96
C ASN A 356 -2.64 23.38 1.31
N GLY A 357 -2.09 22.15 1.24
CA GLY A 357 -0.76 21.84 1.74
C GLY A 357 -0.62 22.17 3.23
N LYS A 358 0.29 23.10 3.57
CA LYS A 358 0.47 23.58 4.96
C LYS A 358 -0.59 24.57 5.42
N THR A 359 -1.32 25.18 4.48
CA THR A 359 -2.30 26.22 4.79
C THR A 359 -3.58 25.59 5.33
N ARG A 360 -4.07 26.13 6.46
CA ARG A 360 -5.24 25.63 7.19
C ARG A 360 -6.33 26.69 7.21
N THR A 361 -7.46 26.39 6.62
CA THR A 361 -8.65 27.23 6.70
C THR A 361 -9.62 26.62 7.70
N SER A 362 -9.85 27.32 8.83
CA SER A 362 -10.76 26.84 9.89
C SER A 362 -12.20 26.81 9.40
N VAL A 363 -12.89 25.70 9.70
CA VAL A 363 -14.32 25.54 9.45
C VAL A 363 -15.03 25.08 10.71
N THR A 364 -16.29 25.46 10.84
CA THR A 364 -17.12 25.12 12.02
C THR A 364 -18.10 23.99 11.74
N ASN A 365 -18.43 23.74 10.48
CA ASN A 365 -19.36 22.72 10.04
C ASN A 365 -18.88 22.07 8.74
N LEU A 366 -19.10 20.75 8.62
CA LEU A 366 -18.93 19.98 7.39
C LEU A 366 -20.13 19.05 7.23
N ASN A 367 -20.69 19.01 6.03
CA ASN A 367 -21.87 18.21 5.69
C ASN A 367 -21.48 16.88 5.06
N ALA A 368 -22.46 15.96 4.96
CA ALA A 368 -22.29 14.71 4.24
C ALA A 368 -21.78 14.95 2.81
N GLY A 369 -20.80 14.15 2.41
CA GLY A 369 -20.08 14.26 1.15
C GLY A 369 -18.79 15.07 1.24
N ASP A 370 -18.56 15.85 2.28
CA ASP A 370 -17.41 16.74 2.39
C ASP A 370 -16.16 16.02 2.96
N ILE A 371 -14.99 16.57 2.61
CA ILE A 371 -13.69 16.15 3.12
C ILE A 371 -13.10 17.25 3.99
N GLY A 372 -12.55 16.87 5.14
CA GLY A 372 -11.91 17.80 6.06
C GLY A 372 -10.79 17.16 6.85
N SER A 373 -10.23 17.94 7.76
CA SER A 373 -9.21 17.46 8.69
C SER A 373 -9.48 17.93 10.11
N VAL A 374 -8.98 17.18 11.08
CA VAL A 374 -9.09 17.48 12.51
C VAL A 374 -7.75 17.15 13.19
N VAL A 375 -7.43 17.93 14.21
CA VAL A 375 -6.19 17.72 14.98
C VAL A 375 -6.47 17.10 16.36
N LYS A 376 -5.47 16.36 16.86
CA LYS A 376 -5.42 15.88 18.27
C LYS A 376 -6.57 14.93 18.64
N LEU A 377 -7.00 14.07 17.76
CA LEU A 377 -7.75 12.88 18.16
C LEU A 377 -6.84 12.00 19.05
N LYS A 378 -7.42 11.33 20.05
CA LYS A 378 -6.63 10.65 21.09
C LYS A 378 -6.32 9.18 20.76
N ASP A 379 -7.30 8.48 20.19
CA ASP A 379 -7.24 7.04 19.87
C ASP A 379 -8.02 6.76 18.59
N THR A 380 -7.80 7.61 17.59
CA THR A 380 -8.42 7.47 16.26
C THR A 380 -7.34 7.49 15.20
N HIS A 381 -7.28 6.44 14.41
CA HIS A 381 -6.25 6.13 13.43
C HIS A 381 -6.84 6.05 12.02
N THR A 382 -5.99 5.96 11.00
CA THR A 382 -6.39 5.66 9.63
C THR A 382 -7.26 4.40 9.58
N GLY A 383 -8.28 4.37 8.73
CA GLY A 383 -9.25 3.28 8.63
C GLY A 383 -10.36 3.27 9.70
N ASN A 384 -10.32 4.19 10.69
CA ASN A 384 -11.34 4.22 11.74
C ASN A 384 -12.62 4.93 11.29
N THR A 385 -13.75 4.44 11.78
CA THR A 385 -15.07 5.04 11.58
C THR A 385 -15.58 5.64 12.88
N LEU A 386 -16.04 6.91 12.82
CA LEU A 386 -16.66 7.61 13.92
C LEU A 386 -18.12 7.91 13.59
N THR A 387 -19.01 7.71 14.57
CA THR A 387 -20.45 7.84 14.38
C THR A 387 -21.11 8.62 15.51
N GLY A 388 -22.33 9.06 15.32
CA GLY A 388 -23.19 9.45 16.43
C GLY A 388 -23.37 8.29 17.43
N SER A 389 -23.67 8.60 18.68
CA SER A 389 -23.67 7.63 19.80
C SER A 389 -24.61 6.42 19.61
N ASN A 390 -25.63 6.55 18.80
CA ASN A 390 -26.65 5.52 18.57
C ASN A 390 -26.41 4.70 17.29
N ASN A 391 -25.51 5.11 16.43
CA ASN A 391 -25.21 4.45 15.17
C ASN A 391 -23.96 3.57 15.34
N LYS A 392 -24.08 2.27 15.04
CA LYS A 392 -23.01 1.29 15.22
C LYS A 392 -22.56 0.73 13.86
N VAL A 393 -22.30 1.60 12.93
CA VAL A 393 -21.77 1.21 11.62
C VAL A 393 -20.27 1.42 11.55
N LYS A 394 -19.62 0.61 10.72
CA LYS A 394 -18.21 0.68 10.39
C LYS A 394 -18.07 0.66 8.88
N ILE A 395 -17.23 1.53 8.34
CA ILE A 395 -16.80 1.48 6.95
C ILE A 395 -15.63 0.49 6.87
N PRO A 396 -15.66 -0.49 5.93
CA PRO A 396 -14.57 -1.44 5.76
C PRO A 396 -13.25 -0.74 5.50
N SER A 397 -12.17 -1.29 6.06
CA SER A 397 -10.81 -0.77 5.81
C SER A 397 -10.43 -0.94 4.34
N VAL A 398 -9.63 -0.03 3.84
CA VAL A 398 -9.06 -0.08 2.49
C VAL A 398 -8.16 -1.31 2.36
N ARG A 399 -8.29 -2.06 1.27
CA ARG A 399 -7.41 -3.20 1.00
C ARG A 399 -6.14 -2.68 0.33
N LEU A 400 -5.06 -2.67 1.09
CA LEU A 400 -3.76 -2.26 0.62
C LEU A 400 -2.95 -3.47 0.11
N PRO A 401 -2.04 -3.28 -0.86
CA PRO A 401 -1.19 -4.36 -1.37
C PRO A 401 -0.18 -4.81 -0.32
N ASN A 402 0.20 -6.08 -0.36
CA ASN A 402 1.23 -6.63 0.51
C ASN A 402 2.59 -5.98 0.25
N SER A 403 3.37 -5.84 1.31
CA SER A 403 4.71 -5.26 1.26
C SER A 403 5.75 -6.36 1.07
N ASN A 404 6.28 -6.48 -0.14
CA ASN A 404 7.10 -7.61 -0.60
C ASN A 404 8.60 -7.30 -0.72
N ILE A 405 9.04 -6.13 -0.26
CA ILE A 405 10.48 -5.81 -0.15
C ILE A 405 10.85 -5.72 1.32
N HIS A 406 11.86 -6.50 1.72
CA HIS A 406 12.25 -6.66 3.11
C HIS A 406 13.68 -6.20 3.33
N LEU A 407 13.91 -5.46 4.42
CA LEU A 407 15.21 -4.92 4.80
C LEU A 407 15.41 -5.07 6.31
N GLY A 408 16.50 -5.70 6.73
CA GLY A 408 16.89 -5.74 8.12
C GLY A 408 17.51 -4.41 8.55
N ILE A 409 17.20 -3.94 9.75
CA ILE A 409 17.85 -2.77 10.34
C ILE A 409 18.38 -3.08 11.72
N ARG A 410 19.46 -2.37 12.10
CA ARG A 410 19.97 -2.32 13.48
C ARG A 410 20.38 -0.89 13.84
N SER A 411 20.29 -0.55 15.10
CA SER A 411 20.77 0.73 15.60
C SER A 411 22.29 0.83 15.45
N LYS A 412 22.81 1.99 15.03
CA LYS A 412 24.25 2.30 15.08
C LYS A 412 24.70 2.73 16.47
N ALA A 413 23.80 3.22 17.30
CA ALA A 413 24.08 3.69 18.65
C ALA A 413 23.33 2.86 19.68
N LYS A 414 23.99 2.50 20.80
CA LYS A 414 23.32 1.83 21.92
C LYS A 414 22.35 2.81 22.60
N GLY A 415 21.14 2.34 22.92
CA GLY A 415 20.12 3.09 23.65
C GLY A 415 19.11 3.83 22.78
N ASP A 416 19.16 3.65 21.45
CA ASP A 416 18.17 4.24 20.54
C ASP A 416 16.97 3.32 20.24
N GLU A 417 16.89 2.14 20.86
CA GLU A 417 15.87 1.12 20.60
C GLU A 417 14.45 1.65 20.81
N GLU A 418 14.23 2.43 21.88
CA GLU A 418 12.94 3.05 22.18
C GLU A 418 12.55 4.11 21.13
N LYS A 419 13.51 4.91 20.68
CA LYS A 419 13.27 5.90 19.61
C LYS A 419 12.98 5.23 18.28
N ILE A 420 13.67 4.11 17.97
CA ILE A 420 13.40 3.30 16.78
C ILE A 420 11.97 2.78 16.84
N ALA A 421 11.58 2.16 17.96
CA ALA A 421 10.24 1.62 18.11
C ALA A 421 9.15 2.70 17.96
N THR A 422 9.33 3.86 18.59
CA THR A 422 8.41 4.99 18.47
C THR A 422 8.38 5.52 17.03
N GLY A 423 9.54 5.67 16.41
CA GLY A 423 9.64 6.16 15.03
C GLY A 423 8.99 5.23 14.01
N LEU A 424 9.22 3.92 14.13
CA LEU A 424 8.61 2.92 13.25
C LEU A 424 7.09 2.87 13.43
N ALA A 425 6.60 2.95 14.67
CA ALA A 425 5.16 3.00 14.94
C ALA A 425 4.52 4.24 14.32
N THR A 426 5.16 5.41 14.43
CA THR A 426 4.64 6.65 13.81
C THR A 426 4.63 6.57 12.28
N ILE A 427 5.69 6.03 11.66
CA ILE A 427 5.76 5.88 10.19
C ILE A 427 4.69 4.90 9.70
N HIS A 428 4.48 3.79 10.42
CA HIS A 428 3.43 2.82 10.10
C HIS A 428 2.01 3.42 10.22
N GLU A 429 1.78 4.30 11.20
CA GLU A 429 0.52 5.01 11.35
C GLU A 429 0.24 5.97 10.18
N GLU A 430 1.28 6.60 9.63
CA GLU A 430 1.18 7.49 8.47
C GLU A 430 1.02 6.72 7.16
N ASP A 431 1.57 5.51 7.06
CA ASP A 431 1.54 4.63 5.89
C ASP A 431 1.41 3.16 6.29
N GLU A 432 0.19 2.63 6.20
CA GLU A 432 -0.10 1.23 6.53
C GLU A 432 0.59 0.22 5.60
N THR A 433 1.10 0.66 4.43
CA THR A 433 1.91 -0.18 3.55
C THR A 433 3.37 -0.31 4.00
N PHE A 434 3.81 0.51 4.94
CA PHE A 434 5.06 0.34 5.65
C PHE A 434 4.84 -0.56 6.87
N VAL A 435 5.41 -1.76 6.87
CA VAL A 435 5.26 -2.73 7.95
C VAL A 435 6.62 -2.99 8.60
N TYR A 436 6.66 -3.19 9.89
CA TYR A 436 7.86 -3.60 10.60
C TYR A 436 7.60 -4.77 11.55
N ASN A 437 8.59 -5.64 11.70
CA ASN A 437 8.54 -6.77 12.61
C ASN A 437 9.83 -6.86 13.41
N VAL A 438 9.69 -6.95 14.74
CA VAL A 438 10.82 -7.16 15.65
C VAL A 438 10.98 -8.66 15.90
N ASP A 439 11.97 -9.26 15.27
CA ASP A 439 12.33 -10.67 15.43
C ASP A 439 13.33 -10.82 16.57
N SER A 440 12.83 -11.23 17.73
CA SER A 440 13.66 -11.45 18.92
C SER A 440 14.54 -12.71 18.80
N GLU A 441 14.16 -13.68 17.98
CA GLU A 441 14.94 -14.92 17.76
C GLU A 441 16.22 -14.62 16.99
N LEU A 442 16.08 -13.91 15.86
CA LEU A 442 17.22 -13.51 15.02
C LEU A 442 17.85 -12.16 15.43
N ARG A 443 17.32 -11.51 16.48
CA ARG A 443 17.77 -10.20 16.99
C ARG A 443 17.86 -9.16 15.88
N GLN A 444 16.81 -9.04 15.10
CA GLN A 444 16.72 -8.09 14.01
C GLN A 444 15.36 -7.40 13.99
N THR A 445 15.32 -6.19 13.46
CA THR A 445 14.07 -5.54 13.06
C THR A 445 14.00 -5.57 11.55
N VAL A 446 12.95 -6.15 10.99
CA VAL A 446 12.71 -6.24 9.55
C VAL A 446 11.68 -5.20 9.16
N LEU A 447 12.05 -4.34 8.23
CA LEU A 447 11.16 -3.39 7.57
C LEU A 447 10.65 -4.02 6.27
N SER A 448 9.38 -3.81 5.98
CA SER A 448 8.74 -4.27 4.75
C SER A 448 8.01 -3.10 4.08
N GLY A 449 8.14 -2.98 2.77
CA GLY A 449 7.57 -1.89 1.99
C GLY A 449 7.24 -2.28 0.55
N GLN A 450 6.67 -1.34 -0.19
CA GLN A 450 6.23 -1.52 -1.57
C GLN A 450 7.39 -1.45 -2.58
N GLY A 451 8.50 -0.82 -2.21
CA GLY A 451 9.66 -0.63 -3.07
C GLY A 451 10.91 -0.23 -2.27
N GLU A 452 12.06 -0.25 -2.93
CA GLU A 452 13.33 0.17 -2.30
C GLU A 452 13.29 1.65 -1.92
N LEU A 453 12.70 2.50 -2.78
CA LEU A 453 12.54 3.92 -2.52
C LEU A 453 11.65 4.17 -1.30
N HIS A 454 10.59 3.40 -1.14
CA HIS A 454 9.71 3.47 0.03
C HIS A 454 10.48 3.22 1.35
N LEU A 455 11.30 2.15 1.40
CA LEU A 455 12.12 1.83 2.57
C LEU A 455 13.20 2.88 2.83
N GLN A 456 13.84 3.42 1.78
CA GLN A 456 14.81 4.51 1.91
C GLN A 456 14.20 5.77 2.50
N VAL A 457 13.02 6.18 2.02
CA VAL A 457 12.27 7.32 2.58
C VAL A 457 11.96 7.10 4.05
N SER A 458 11.51 5.90 4.43
CA SER A 458 11.19 5.56 5.81
C SER A 458 12.41 5.62 6.74
N ILE A 459 13.58 5.15 6.29
CA ILE A 459 14.85 5.26 7.02
C ILE A 459 15.30 6.72 7.16
N ASP A 460 15.18 7.52 6.10
CA ASP A 460 15.51 8.94 6.16
C ASP A 460 14.58 9.71 7.12
N ARG A 461 13.31 9.32 7.22
CA ARG A 461 12.37 9.86 8.22
C ARG A 461 12.76 9.50 9.65
N LEU A 462 13.18 8.24 9.90
CA LEU A 462 13.72 7.83 11.20
C LEU A 462 14.89 8.72 11.60
N LYS A 463 15.85 8.93 10.69
CA LYS A 463 17.01 9.77 10.96
C LYS A 463 16.63 11.22 11.22
N ARG A 464 15.80 11.80 10.39
CA ARG A 464 15.47 13.23 10.44
C ARG A 464 14.53 13.59 11.58
N ARG A 465 13.45 12.81 11.80
CA ARG A 465 12.40 13.15 12.77
C ARG A 465 12.69 12.65 14.17
N PHE A 466 13.35 11.50 14.29
CA PHE A 466 13.62 10.85 15.57
C PHE A 466 15.09 10.89 15.96
N ASN A 467 15.96 11.45 15.10
CA ASN A 467 17.40 11.52 15.31
C ASN A 467 18.02 10.15 15.59
N VAL A 468 17.65 9.16 14.79
CA VAL A 468 18.12 7.78 14.89
C VAL A 468 18.83 7.39 13.61
N ASP A 469 20.06 6.91 13.74
CA ASP A 469 20.85 6.38 12.62
C ASP A 469 20.83 4.85 12.68
N VAL A 470 20.37 4.24 11.59
CA VAL A 470 20.31 2.77 11.47
C VAL A 470 21.25 2.28 10.38
N GLU A 471 21.74 1.07 10.54
CA GLU A 471 22.42 0.33 9.49
C GLU A 471 21.47 -0.66 8.89
N SER A 472 21.38 -0.69 7.57
CA SER A 472 20.55 -1.65 6.82
C SER A 472 21.39 -2.84 6.36
N PHE A 473 20.76 -4.02 6.39
CA PHE A 473 21.38 -5.27 5.96
C PHE A 473 20.32 -6.22 5.37
N ARG A 474 20.78 -7.26 4.68
CA ARG A 474 19.92 -8.33 4.20
C ARG A 474 19.29 -9.06 5.40
N PRO A 475 17.97 -9.23 5.50
CA PRO A 475 17.34 -9.94 6.61
C PRO A 475 17.92 -11.34 6.79
N ARG A 476 18.17 -11.72 8.03
CA ARG A 476 18.61 -13.07 8.38
C ARG A 476 17.46 -14.05 8.14
N ILE A 477 17.77 -15.21 7.56
CA ILE A 477 16.79 -16.26 7.28
C ILE A 477 16.58 -17.10 8.55
N PRO A 478 15.35 -17.42 8.95
CA PRO A 478 15.04 -18.21 10.13
C PRO A 478 15.21 -19.71 9.84
N TYR A 479 16.47 -20.14 9.61
CA TYR A 479 16.77 -21.56 9.49
C TYR A 479 16.37 -22.34 10.75
N ARG A 480 16.22 -23.65 10.63
CA ARG A 480 15.97 -24.58 11.74
C ARG A 480 17.01 -25.70 11.72
N GLU A 481 17.26 -26.30 12.87
CA GLU A 481 18.11 -27.48 13.00
C GLU A 481 17.27 -28.71 13.32
N THR A 482 17.62 -29.82 12.74
CA THR A 482 16.98 -31.14 13.05
C THR A 482 17.94 -32.26 12.80
N ILE A 483 17.48 -33.50 12.98
CA ILE A 483 18.28 -34.73 12.82
C ILE A 483 17.67 -35.67 11.78
N ARG A 484 18.52 -36.46 11.12
CA ARG A 484 18.11 -37.48 10.13
C ARG A 484 18.10 -38.90 10.68
N ALA A 485 18.75 -39.14 11.80
CA ALA A 485 18.93 -40.48 12.39
C ALA A 485 18.80 -40.44 13.91
N ASN A 486 18.68 -41.59 14.51
CA ASN A 486 18.72 -41.74 15.96
C ASN A 486 20.15 -41.50 16.47
N GLY A 487 20.26 -40.78 17.59
CA GLY A 487 21.53 -40.53 18.27
C GLY A 487 21.42 -40.81 19.76
N ALA A 488 22.53 -41.13 20.40
CA ALA A 488 22.58 -41.31 21.84
C ALA A 488 23.90 -40.76 22.40
N SER A 489 23.86 -40.30 23.63
CA SER A 489 25.04 -39.81 24.33
C SER A 489 24.99 -40.12 25.82
N LYS A 490 26.15 -39.97 26.44
CA LYS A 490 26.35 -40.08 27.89
C LYS A 490 27.25 -38.93 28.35
N TYR A 491 26.69 -37.93 29.02
CA TYR A 491 27.48 -36.82 29.50
C TYR A 491 27.54 -36.74 31.00
N ARG A 492 28.77 -36.53 31.55
CA ARG A 492 29.01 -36.34 32.96
C ARG A 492 29.48 -34.93 33.25
N HIS A 493 28.65 -34.17 33.96
CA HIS A 493 29.03 -32.89 34.55
C HIS A 493 29.66 -33.09 35.90
N LYS A 494 30.94 -32.71 36.05
CA LYS A 494 31.66 -32.73 37.32
C LYS A 494 32.44 -31.45 37.49
N LYS A 495 32.11 -30.63 38.48
CA LYS A 495 32.84 -29.38 38.80
C LYS A 495 33.15 -29.35 40.29
N GLN A 496 34.42 -29.19 40.63
CA GLN A 496 34.90 -28.97 42.00
C GLN A 496 35.69 -27.67 42.01
N SER A 497 35.15 -26.63 42.64
CA SER A 497 35.82 -25.34 42.81
C SER A 497 35.54 -24.86 44.22
N GLY A 498 36.42 -25.22 45.21
CA GLY A 498 36.51 -24.62 46.54
C GLY A 498 35.23 -24.51 47.36
N GLY A 499 34.28 -25.44 47.27
CA GLY A 499 32.99 -25.41 47.94
C GLY A 499 32.17 -26.68 47.63
N ALA A 500 30.82 -26.61 47.77
CA ALA A 500 29.96 -27.74 47.41
C ALA A 500 30.11 -28.12 45.92
N GLY A 501 30.48 -29.37 45.62
CA GLY A 501 30.67 -29.90 44.28
C GLY A 501 29.40 -29.86 43.44
N GLN A 502 29.55 -30.05 42.13
CA GLN A 502 28.45 -30.30 41.21
C GLN A 502 28.69 -31.62 40.49
N PHE A 503 27.73 -32.53 40.58
CA PHE A 503 27.77 -33.80 39.90
C PHE A 503 26.43 -34.16 39.29
N ALA A 504 26.40 -34.52 38.00
CA ALA A 504 25.26 -35.12 37.34
C ALA A 504 25.77 -35.94 36.12
N GLU A 505 25.21 -37.11 35.91
CA GLU A 505 25.42 -37.88 34.67
C GLU A 505 24.09 -38.15 34.03
N VAL A 506 23.95 -37.78 32.75
CA VAL A 506 22.72 -37.90 31.96
C VAL A 506 22.99 -38.75 30.73
N TRP A 507 22.16 -39.76 30.51
CA TRP A 507 22.17 -40.62 29.34
C TRP A 507 20.92 -40.31 28.53
N MET A 508 21.12 -39.90 27.28
CA MET A 508 20.07 -39.32 26.46
C MET A 508 20.08 -39.96 25.06
N ARG A 509 18.92 -40.15 24.48
CA ARG A 509 18.76 -40.50 23.09
C ARG A 509 17.82 -39.55 22.40
N VAL A 510 18.03 -39.35 21.11
CA VAL A 510 17.21 -38.48 20.25
C VAL A 510 16.75 -39.27 19.04
N GLU A 511 15.52 -39.01 18.61
CA GLU A 511 14.88 -39.67 17.47
C GLU A 511 14.23 -38.61 16.59
N PRO A 512 14.31 -38.65 15.23
CA PRO A 512 13.65 -37.71 14.36
C PRO A 512 12.13 -37.88 14.43
N LYS A 513 11.40 -36.78 14.31
CA LYS A 513 9.93 -36.72 14.14
C LYS A 513 9.56 -36.18 12.75
N SER A 514 8.28 -36.28 12.41
CA SER A 514 7.76 -35.69 11.18
C SER A 514 7.85 -34.14 11.21
N ARG A 515 7.94 -33.51 10.06
CA ARG A 515 8.02 -32.04 9.96
C ARG A 515 6.78 -31.36 10.56
N GLY A 516 7.03 -30.36 11.40
CA GLY A 516 5.98 -29.58 12.09
C GLY A 516 5.51 -30.16 13.40
N GLU A 517 6.02 -31.34 13.82
CA GLU A 517 5.62 -31.97 15.10
C GLU A 517 6.35 -31.40 16.32
N GLY A 518 7.35 -30.53 16.11
CA GLY A 518 8.09 -29.88 17.18
C GLY A 518 8.92 -30.81 18.04
N ILE A 519 9.25 -30.34 19.27
CA ILE A 519 10.09 -31.09 20.20
C ILE A 519 9.21 -31.81 21.23
N GLU A 520 9.50 -33.11 21.44
CA GLU A 520 8.91 -33.94 22.49
C GLU A 520 9.98 -34.34 23.49
N PHE A 521 9.79 -34.04 24.77
CA PHE A 521 10.66 -34.55 25.83
C PHE A 521 9.98 -35.68 26.59
N SER A 522 10.66 -36.78 26.78
CA SER A 522 10.21 -37.95 27.54
C SER A 522 11.28 -38.44 28.48
N GLN A 523 10.89 -39.23 29.46
CA GLN A 523 11.81 -39.93 30.35
C GLN A 523 11.41 -41.41 30.47
N SER A 524 12.40 -42.30 30.40
CA SER A 524 12.22 -43.73 30.54
C SER A 524 13.19 -44.34 31.59
N LEU A 525 13.44 -43.55 32.66
CA LEU A 525 14.31 -43.96 33.76
C LEU A 525 13.84 -45.27 34.42
N VAL A 526 14.74 -46.22 34.57
CA VAL A 526 14.48 -47.54 35.21
C VAL A 526 15.19 -47.59 36.55
N GLY A 527 14.46 -47.97 37.60
CA GLY A 527 15.00 -48.06 38.97
C GLY A 527 15.17 -46.71 39.66
N GLN A 528 16.22 -46.60 40.50
CA GLN A 528 16.56 -45.39 41.29
C GLN A 528 17.90 -44.78 40.84
N SER A 529 18.24 -44.87 39.57
CA SER A 529 19.51 -44.34 39.04
C SER A 529 19.62 -42.81 39.20
N VAL A 530 18.51 -42.11 38.99
CA VAL A 530 18.36 -40.66 39.19
C VAL A 530 17.02 -40.38 39.80
N ASP A 531 16.99 -39.51 40.80
CA ASP A 531 15.75 -39.05 41.41
C ASP A 531 14.94 -38.23 40.38
N ARG A 532 13.62 -38.52 40.26
CA ARG A 532 12.72 -37.88 39.32
C ARG A 532 12.59 -36.38 39.55
N VAL A 533 12.95 -35.85 40.70
CA VAL A 533 13.00 -34.43 41.00
C VAL A 533 13.93 -33.67 40.06
N PHE A 534 14.95 -34.31 39.48
CA PHE A 534 15.89 -33.70 38.53
C PHE A 534 15.46 -33.76 37.05
N VAL A 535 14.37 -34.48 36.74
CA VAL A 535 13.87 -34.58 35.34
C VAL A 535 13.52 -33.22 34.78
N PRO A 536 12.79 -32.30 35.49
CA PRO A 536 12.53 -30.97 34.99
C PRO A 536 13.79 -30.11 34.75
N SER A 537 14.87 -30.39 35.55
CA SER A 537 16.15 -29.71 35.36
C SER A 537 16.87 -30.15 34.10
N VAL A 538 16.82 -31.45 33.77
CA VAL A 538 17.33 -31.99 32.51
C VAL A 538 16.54 -31.43 31.33
N GLU A 539 15.20 -31.46 31.38
CA GLU A 539 14.32 -30.89 30.35
C GLU A 539 14.62 -29.40 30.10
N LYS A 540 14.81 -28.63 31.16
CA LYS A 540 15.21 -27.21 31.04
C LYS A 540 16.55 -27.06 30.32
N GLY A 541 17.51 -27.92 30.59
CA GLY A 541 18.80 -27.99 29.90
C GLY A 541 18.67 -28.28 28.41
N VAL A 542 17.83 -29.25 28.05
CA VAL A 542 17.50 -29.62 26.68
C VAL A 542 16.82 -28.42 25.96
N ASN A 543 15.79 -27.84 26.55
CA ASN A 543 15.06 -26.71 25.97
C ASN A 543 15.99 -25.51 25.73
N THR A 544 16.92 -25.26 26.65
CA THR A 544 17.95 -24.22 26.47
C THR A 544 18.82 -24.53 25.25
N ALA A 545 19.31 -25.79 25.10
CA ALA A 545 20.10 -26.18 23.94
C ALA A 545 19.33 -26.11 22.64
N CYS A 546 18.04 -26.48 22.64
CA CYS A 546 17.17 -26.40 21.46
C CYS A 546 16.93 -24.94 21.03
N THR A 547 16.84 -24.01 21.98
CA THR A 547 16.68 -22.58 21.66
C THR A 547 17.99 -21.97 21.15
N GLU A 548 19.12 -22.33 21.75
CA GLU A 548 20.45 -21.83 21.35
C GLU A 548 20.96 -22.43 20.03
N GLY A 549 20.41 -23.58 19.63
CA GLY A 549 20.92 -24.38 18.52
C GLY A 549 22.20 -25.17 18.85
N VAL A 550 22.55 -26.07 18.00
CA VAL A 550 23.69 -27.02 18.19
C VAL A 550 24.66 -27.01 17.00
N LEU A 551 24.13 -26.98 15.76
CA LEU A 551 24.93 -27.06 14.54
C LEU A 551 25.44 -25.71 14.10
N ALA A 552 24.53 -24.72 14.03
CA ALA A 552 24.80 -23.39 13.50
C ALA A 552 24.12 -22.27 14.33
N GLY A 553 23.52 -22.60 15.48
CA GLY A 553 22.88 -21.63 16.37
C GLY A 553 21.43 -21.31 16.01
N TYR A 554 20.80 -22.12 15.18
CA TYR A 554 19.38 -22.01 14.87
C TYR A 554 18.53 -22.92 15.75
N ARG A 555 17.31 -22.53 16.01
CA ARG A 555 16.38 -23.28 16.84
C ARG A 555 16.20 -24.71 16.32
N VAL A 556 16.35 -25.67 17.24
CA VAL A 556 16.13 -27.11 16.94
C VAL A 556 14.63 -27.41 16.90
N VAL A 557 14.19 -28.23 15.97
CA VAL A 557 12.79 -28.65 15.78
C VAL A 557 12.69 -30.16 15.40
N ASP A 558 11.48 -30.69 15.49
CA ASP A 558 11.05 -31.98 14.93
C ASP A 558 11.89 -33.18 15.39
N LEU A 559 12.03 -33.31 16.71
CA LEU A 559 12.68 -34.46 17.30
C LEU A 559 12.09 -34.82 18.67
N LYS A 560 12.25 -36.08 19.03
CA LYS A 560 11.96 -36.62 20.35
C LYS A 560 13.24 -36.81 21.14
N VAL A 561 13.23 -36.41 22.39
CA VAL A 561 14.33 -36.54 23.36
C VAL A 561 13.87 -37.46 24.47
N ASP A 562 14.62 -38.50 24.76
CA ASP A 562 14.33 -39.41 25.86
C ASP A 562 15.52 -39.49 26.81
N PHE A 563 15.27 -39.11 28.06
CA PHE A 563 16.19 -39.24 29.17
C PHE A 563 16.00 -40.65 29.78
N TYR A 564 16.88 -41.60 29.44
CA TYR A 564 16.64 -43.01 29.74
C TYR A 564 17.46 -43.56 30.91
N ASP A 565 18.60 -42.94 31.29
CA ASP A 565 19.43 -43.35 32.42
C ASP A 565 20.36 -42.21 32.86
N GLY A 566 21.03 -42.38 34.02
CA GLY A 566 21.98 -41.41 34.54
C GLY A 566 22.57 -41.82 35.90
N LYS A 567 23.33 -40.90 36.49
CA LYS A 567 23.87 -41.08 37.86
C LYS A 567 23.79 -39.79 38.63
N GLN A 568 23.44 -39.92 39.92
CA GLN A 568 23.47 -38.84 40.90
C GLN A 568 24.46 -39.13 42.02
N HIS A 569 24.91 -38.08 42.69
CA HIS A 569 25.74 -38.15 43.87
C HIS A 569 24.92 -37.63 45.08
N PRO A 570 24.94 -38.32 46.26
CA PRO A 570 24.05 -37.99 47.36
C PRO A 570 24.18 -36.59 47.93
N VAL A 571 25.32 -35.92 47.70
CA VAL A 571 25.60 -34.58 48.27
C VAL A 571 25.80 -33.54 47.17
N ASP A 572 26.44 -33.90 46.06
CA ASP A 572 26.87 -32.91 45.01
C ASP A 572 25.88 -32.77 43.83
N SER A 573 24.82 -33.56 43.83
CA SER A 573 23.78 -33.45 42.79
C SER A 573 22.81 -32.33 43.13
N LYS A 574 22.67 -31.39 42.18
CA LYS A 574 21.80 -30.19 42.22
C LYS A 574 21.15 -29.97 40.89
N ASP A 575 20.05 -29.19 40.86
CA ASP A 575 19.32 -28.81 39.68
C ASP A 575 20.23 -28.27 38.57
N ILE A 576 21.09 -27.33 38.92
CA ILE A 576 22.02 -26.70 37.96
C ILE A 576 22.99 -27.72 37.33
N ALA A 577 23.42 -28.75 38.11
CA ALA A 577 24.30 -29.78 37.58
C ALA A 577 23.57 -30.67 36.53
N PHE A 578 22.31 -31.04 36.80
CA PHE A 578 21.48 -31.81 35.87
C PHE A 578 21.05 -30.97 34.67
N GLN A 579 20.78 -29.67 34.86
CA GLN A 579 20.53 -28.77 33.73
C GLN A 579 21.73 -28.68 32.77
N MET A 580 22.94 -28.52 33.32
CA MET A 580 24.17 -28.51 32.50
C MET A 580 24.46 -29.87 31.86
N ALA A 581 24.28 -30.97 32.61
CA ALA A 581 24.46 -32.32 32.07
C ALA A 581 23.45 -32.63 30.96
N GLY A 582 22.17 -32.24 31.13
CA GLY A 582 21.13 -32.38 30.12
C GLY A 582 21.42 -31.59 28.84
N LYS A 583 21.85 -30.33 29.01
CA LYS A 583 22.24 -29.46 27.88
C LYS A 583 23.37 -30.10 27.04
N HIS A 584 24.43 -30.55 27.68
CA HIS A 584 25.58 -31.14 26.97
C HIS A 584 25.29 -32.52 26.41
N ALA A 585 24.57 -33.37 27.17
CA ALA A 585 24.15 -34.71 26.67
C ALA A 585 23.29 -34.53 25.40
N PHE A 586 22.35 -33.58 25.40
CA PHE A 586 21.55 -33.29 24.22
C PHE A 586 22.43 -32.88 23.03
N LYS A 587 23.36 -31.95 23.20
CA LYS A 587 24.26 -31.49 22.15
C LYS A 587 25.07 -32.61 21.55
N GLU A 588 25.62 -33.51 22.38
CA GLU A 588 26.37 -34.67 21.89
C GLU A 588 25.47 -35.70 21.18
N ALA A 589 24.27 -36.02 21.70
CA ALA A 589 23.32 -36.93 21.07
C ALA A 589 22.84 -36.37 19.71
N PHE A 590 22.57 -35.08 19.65
CA PHE A 590 22.17 -34.39 18.42
C PHE A 590 23.24 -34.44 17.35
N MET A 591 24.51 -34.18 17.69
CA MET A 591 25.63 -34.28 16.76
C MET A 591 25.86 -35.71 16.26
N ALA A 592 25.60 -36.72 17.11
CA ALA A 592 25.69 -38.16 16.73
C ALA A 592 24.53 -38.61 15.82
N ALA A 593 23.45 -37.84 15.74
CA ALA A 593 22.21 -38.15 15.03
C ALA A 593 22.15 -37.64 13.57
N ASN A 594 23.30 -37.35 12.96
CA ASN A 594 23.40 -36.81 11.59
C ASN A 594 22.54 -35.55 11.42
N PRO A 595 22.91 -34.43 12.08
CA PRO A 595 22.14 -33.19 12.05
C PRO A 595 22.08 -32.55 10.66
N CYS A 596 21.05 -31.74 10.41
CA CYS A 596 20.88 -30.95 9.20
C CYS A 596 20.17 -29.63 9.46
N LEU A 597 20.33 -28.68 8.51
CA LEU A 597 19.59 -27.46 8.48
C LEU A 597 18.33 -27.59 7.64
N LEU A 598 17.28 -26.89 8.08
CA LEU A 598 16.05 -26.68 7.34
C LEU A 598 15.97 -25.21 6.94
N GLU A 599 15.55 -24.94 5.69
CA GLU A 599 15.24 -23.61 5.19
C GLU A 599 13.73 -23.41 5.06
N PRO A 600 13.23 -22.20 5.31
CA PRO A 600 11.83 -21.89 5.06
C PRO A 600 11.57 -21.80 3.56
N VAL A 601 10.49 -22.44 3.11
CA VAL A 601 9.96 -22.39 1.74
C VAL A 601 8.70 -21.58 1.74
N LEU A 602 8.61 -20.63 0.81
CA LEU A 602 7.46 -19.74 0.64
C LEU A 602 6.55 -20.26 -0.48
N ASP A 603 5.25 -20.22 -0.28
CA ASP A 603 4.27 -20.24 -1.34
C ASP A 603 4.22 -18.84 -1.96
N VAL A 604 4.49 -18.76 -3.25
CA VAL A 604 4.58 -17.51 -4.00
C VAL A 604 3.52 -17.54 -5.10
N GLU A 605 2.63 -16.54 -5.09
CA GLU A 605 1.66 -16.29 -6.14
C GLU A 605 2.09 -15.10 -6.97
N ILE A 606 2.27 -15.28 -8.27
CA ILE A 606 2.79 -14.24 -9.18
C ILE A 606 1.77 -13.99 -10.26
N LYS A 607 1.38 -12.73 -10.45
CA LYS A 607 0.51 -12.30 -11.55
C LYS A 607 1.30 -11.47 -12.55
N VAL A 608 1.29 -11.92 -13.82
CA VAL A 608 2.01 -11.26 -14.93
C VAL A 608 1.18 -11.31 -16.21
N PRO A 609 1.34 -10.35 -17.14
CA PRO A 609 0.80 -10.49 -18.49
C PRO A 609 1.36 -11.72 -19.18
N GLU A 610 0.57 -12.31 -20.09
CA GLU A 610 0.91 -13.56 -20.79
C GLU A 610 2.27 -13.50 -21.49
N ASP A 611 2.61 -12.37 -22.10
CA ASP A 611 3.88 -12.16 -22.81
C ASP A 611 5.13 -12.38 -21.96
N TYR A 612 5.05 -12.17 -20.64
CA TYR A 612 6.18 -12.30 -19.70
C TYR A 612 6.21 -13.61 -18.94
N MET A 613 5.23 -14.48 -19.12
CA MET A 613 5.08 -15.71 -18.35
C MET A 613 6.31 -16.61 -18.48
N GLY A 614 6.86 -16.78 -19.69
CA GLY A 614 8.03 -17.62 -19.94
C GLY A 614 9.29 -17.16 -19.19
N ASP A 615 9.57 -15.85 -19.22
CA ASP A 615 10.73 -15.27 -18.55
C ASP A 615 10.63 -15.39 -17.03
N VAL A 616 9.44 -15.17 -16.49
CA VAL A 616 9.18 -15.29 -15.05
C VAL A 616 9.29 -16.73 -14.56
N MET A 617 8.78 -17.71 -15.32
CA MET A 617 8.93 -19.13 -14.99
C MET A 617 10.42 -19.56 -15.04
N GLY A 618 11.19 -19.03 -15.99
CA GLY A 618 12.63 -19.23 -16.07
C GLY A 618 13.37 -18.69 -14.84
N ASP A 619 13.03 -17.46 -14.40
CA ASP A 619 13.61 -16.83 -13.21
C ASP A 619 13.28 -17.63 -11.93
N ILE A 620 12.00 -18.01 -11.73
CA ILE A 620 11.58 -18.84 -10.59
C ILE A 620 12.34 -20.17 -10.55
N SER A 621 12.50 -20.82 -11.70
CA SER A 621 13.26 -22.07 -11.79
C SER A 621 14.74 -21.87 -11.42
N SER A 622 15.34 -20.74 -11.82
CA SER A 622 16.71 -20.38 -11.47
C SER A 622 16.91 -20.15 -9.97
N ARG A 623 15.85 -19.76 -9.25
CA ARG A 623 15.78 -19.55 -7.80
C ARG A 623 15.42 -20.81 -7.02
N ARG A 624 15.65 -21.98 -7.57
CA ARG A 624 15.27 -23.28 -6.97
C ARG A 624 13.78 -23.42 -6.73
N GLY A 625 12.96 -22.59 -7.40
CA GLY A 625 11.51 -22.63 -7.25
C GLY A 625 10.88 -23.81 -7.96
N LYS A 626 9.85 -24.38 -7.35
CA LYS A 626 9.00 -25.45 -7.91
C LYS A 626 7.67 -24.84 -8.33
N ILE A 627 7.35 -24.88 -9.63
CA ILE A 627 6.06 -24.41 -10.13
C ILE A 627 5.00 -25.46 -9.75
N MET A 628 3.96 -25.00 -9.03
CA MET A 628 2.90 -25.87 -8.49
C MET A 628 1.65 -25.84 -9.38
N GLY A 629 1.41 -24.74 -10.09
CA GLY A 629 0.26 -24.58 -10.96
C GLY A 629 0.25 -23.24 -11.67
N MET A 630 -0.63 -23.14 -12.65
CA MET A 630 -0.88 -21.90 -13.40
C MET A 630 -2.37 -21.78 -13.65
N ASP A 631 -2.89 -20.57 -13.45
CA ASP A 631 -4.28 -20.22 -13.69
C ASP A 631 -4.31 -18.99 -14.61
N SER A 632 -5.27 -18.91 -15.53
CA SER A 632 -5.48 -17.74 -16.39
C SER A 632 -6.61 -16.87 -15.80
N GLU A 633 -6.33 -15.59 -15.60
CA GLU A 633 -7.28 -14.62 -15.07
C GLU A 633 -7.34 -13.42 -16.01
N SER A 634 -8.29 -13.45 -16.96
CA SER A 634 -8.44 -12.42 -17.99
C SER A 634 -7.16 -12.21 -18.83
N ALA A 635 -6.57 -11.03 -18.80
CA ALA A 635 -5.32 -10.69 -19.50
C ALA A 635 -4.04 -11.05 -18.72
N PHE A 636 -4.18 -11.60 -17.49
CA PHE A 636 -3.05 -11.97 -16.64
C PHE A 636 -2.99 -13.48 -16.45
N GLN A 637 -1.76 -13.97 -16.30
CA GLN A 637 -1.47 -15.34 -15.89
C GLN A 637 -1.05 -15.34 -14.42
N GLN A 638 -1.62 -16.23 -13.63
CA GLN A 638 -1.26 -16.45 -12.24
C GLN A 638 -0.38 -17.69 -12.14
N ILE A 639 0.85 -17.53 -11.71
CA ILE A 639 1.82 -18.61 -11.48
C ILE A 639 1.88 -18.87 -9.97
N LYS A 640 1.66 -20.11 -9.55
CA LYS A 640 1.84 -20.57 -8.16
C LYS A 640 3.11 -21.36 -8.06
N ALA A 641 4.00 -20.98 -7.16
CA ALA A 641 5.30 -21.63 -6.99
C ALA A 641 5.69 -21.75 -5.53
N GLN A 642 6.54 -22.72 -5.22
CA GLN A 642 7.23 -22.87 -3.94
C GLN A 642 8.69 -22.50 -4.10
N VAL A 643 9.16 -21.49 -3.35
CA VAL A 643 10.51 -20.95 -3.50
C VAL A 643 11.16 -20.82 -2.12
N PRO A 644 12.43 -21.25 -1.93
CA PRO A 644 13.15 -20.99 -0.69
C PRO A 644 13.27 -19.50 -0.39
N GLN A 645 13.01 -19.10 0.85
CA GLN A 645 13.04 -17.69 1.25
C GLN A 645 14.40 -17.03 0.97
N SER A 646 15.48 -17.79 1.05
CA SER A 646 16.83 -17.29 0.74
C SER A 646 17.00 -16.78 -0.69
N GLU A 647 16.17 -17.24 -1.64
CA GLU A 647 16.21 -16.87 -3.06
C GLU A 647 15.27 -15.72 -3.40
N MET A 648 14.40 -15.31 -2.47
CA MET A 648 13.40 -14.27 -2.70
C MET A 648 13.92 -12.83 -2.47
N TYR A 649 15.14 -12.70 -1.95
CA TYR A 649 15.73 -11.38 -1.74
C TYR A 649 15.85 -10.60 -3.07
N HIS A 650 15.34 -9.36 -3.09
CA HIS A 650 15.18 -8.52 -4.29
C HIS A 650 14.31 -9.11 -5.42
N TYR A 651 13.51 -10.15 -5.15
CA TYR A 651 12.66 -10.75 -6.18
C TYR A 651 11.66 -9.74 -6.77
N SER A 652 11.04 -8.90 -5.95
CA SER A 652 10.13 -7.84 -6.40
C SER A 652 10.76 -6.92 -7.45
N THR A 653 12.01 -6.49 -7.21
CA THR A 653 12.77 -5.65 -8.15
C THR A 653 13.07 -6.39 -9.46
N THR A 654 13.47 -7.68 -9.36
CA THR A 654 13.71 -8.51 -10.54
C THR A 654 12.43 -8.73 -11.35
N LEU A 655 11.31 -9.06 -10.69
CA LEU A 655 10.01 -9.26 -11.33
C LEU A 655 9.54 -8.01 -12.07
N ARG A 656 9.64 -6.84 -11.44
CA ARG A 656 9.32 -5.55 -12.08
C ARG A 656 10.20 -5.29 -13.30
N SER A 657 11.49 -5.58 -13.21
CA SER A 657 12.42 -5.45 -14.35
C SER A 657 12.06 -6.36 -15.51
N LEU A 658 11.74 -7.64 -15.23
CA LEU A 658 11.38 -8.63 -16.26
C LEU A 658 10.06 -8.30 -16.96
N THR A 659 9.12 -7.70 -16.23
CA THR A 659 7.73 -7.47 -16.70
C THR A 659 7.43 -6.02 -17.06
N GLY A 660 8.46 -5.16 -17.17
CA GLY A 660 8.28 -3.74 -17.37
C GLY A 660 7.41 -3.08 -16.27
N GLY A 661 7.49 -3.58 -15.04
CA GLY A 661 6.74 -3.07 -13.88
C GLY A 661 5.33 -3.66 -13.70
N ARG A 662 4.88 -4.54 -14.59
CA ARG A 662 3.51 -5.11 -14.57
C ARG A 662 3.35 -6.31 -13.65
N GLY A 663 4.45 -7.00 -13.33
CA GLY A 663 4.42 -8.17 -12.45
C GLY A 663 4.23 -7.79 -10.98
N ILE A 664 3.31 -8.49 -10.33
CA ILE A 664 3.10 -8.40 -8.89
C ILE A 664 3.19 -9.81 -8.29
N HIS A 665 3.59 -9.90 -7.03
CA HIS A 665 3.60 -11.17 -6.32
C HIS A 665 3.13 -11.02 -4.89
N ALA A 666 2.67 -12.13 -4.33
CA ALA A 666 2.41 -12.29 -2.91
C ALA A 666 3.17 -13.52 -2.41
N GLU A 667 3.61 -13.49 -1.15
CA GLU A 667 4.36 -14.58 -0.55
C GLU A 667 3.84 -14.92 0.85
N ALA A 668 3.85 -16.19 1.20
CA ALA A 668 3.49 -16.69 2.52
C ALA A 668 4.37 -17.89 2.89
N LEU A 669 4.68 -18.04 4.19
CA LEU A 669 5.44 -19.22 4.64
C LEU A 669 4.59 -20.48 4.42
N SER A 670 5.13 -21.44 3.67
CA SER A 670 4.52 -22.75 3.43
C SER A 670 5.01 -23.78 4.46
N HIS A 671 6.26 -24.14 4.40
CA HIS A 671 6.85 -25.17 5.24
C HIS A 671 8.38 -25.04 5.32
N TYR A 672 9.02 -25.99 5.99
CA TYR A 672 10.47 -26.09 6.06
C TYR A 672 10.97 -27.32 5.31
N GLU A 673 11.96 -27.17 4.41
CA GLU A 673 12.66 -28.27 3.71
C GLU A 673 14.15 -28.31 4.08
N GLU A 674 14.79 -29.49 3.84
CA GLU A 674 16.22 -29.61 4.08
C GLU A 674 17.05 -28.78 3.11
N VAL A 675 18.01 -28.03 3.65
CA VAL A 675 18.97 -27.25 2.86
C VAL A 675 19.86 -28.21 2.05
N PRO A 676 20.10 -27.94 0.75
CA PRO A 676 21.07 -28.71 -0.03
C PRO A 676 22.46 -28.73 0.62
N LYS A 677 23.16 -29.87 0.59
CA LYS A 677 24.42 -30.07 1.32
C LYS A 677 25.51 -29.06 1.05
N ASP A 678 25.64 -28.59 -0.20
CA ASP A 678 26.64 -27.58 -0.62
C ASP A 678 26.31 -26.21 -0.05
N MET A 679 25.03 -25.91 0.21
CA MET A 679 24.58 -24.68 0.85
C MET A 679 24.62 -24.77 2.38
N GLU A 680 24.28 -25.92 2.94
CA GLU A 680 24.33 -26.17 4.39
C GLU A 680 25.72 -25.83 4.97
N ALA A 681 26.78 -26.24 4.30
CA ALA A 681 28.14 -25.92 4.72
C ALA A 681 28.42 -24.39 4.74
N LYS A 682 27.94 -23.68 3.74
CA LYS A 682 28.11 -22.21 3.64
C LYS A 682 27.30 -21.50 4.72
N VAL A 683 26.05 -21.89 4.91
CA VAL A 683 25.15 -21.31 5.94
C VAL A 683 25.73 -21.54 7.33
N THR A 684 26.19 -22.76 7.61
CA THR A 684 26.81 -23.11 8.90
C THR A 684 28.08 -22.28 9.16
N ALA A 685 28.94 -22.13 8.16
CA ALA A 685 30.15 -21.33 8.29
C ALA A 685 29.84 -19.84 8.55
N SER A 686 28.90 -19.27 7.80
CA SER A 686 28.49 -17.87 7.98
C SER A 686 27.83 -17.63 9.36
N ALA A 687 27.00 -18.57 9.82
CA ALA A 687 26.36 -18.46 11.12
C ALA A 687 27.37 -18.51 12.29
N ARG A 688 28.38 -19.37 12.20
CA ARG A 688 29.47 -19.45 13.19
C ARG A 688 30.33 -18.19 13.22
N ALA A 689 30.68 -17.64 12.05
CA ALA A 689 31.42 -16.38 11.96
C ALA A 689 30.64 -15.24 12.59
N ALA A 690 29.33 -15.14 12.34
CA ALA A 690 28.48 -14.11 12.95
C ALA A 690 28.37 -14.24 14.47
N GLN A 691 28.39 -15.46 15.02
CA GLN A 691 28.40 -15.71 16.48
C GLN A 691 29.72 -15.35 17.16
N GLU A 692 30.84 -15.39 16.43
CA GLU A 692 32.16 -14.99 16.95
C GLU A 692 32.33 -13.46 16.96
N GLU A 693 31.60 -12.74 16.13
CA GLU A 693 31.60 -11.27 16.06
C GLU A 693 30.64 -10.59 17.07
N GLU A 694 29.62 -11.29 17.56
CA GLU A 694 28.68 -10.83 18.61
C GLU A 694 29.25 -11.08 20.04
#